data_6f44e4e9918a7ccfd37a707a32bf29a6
#
_entry.id   6f44e4e9918a7ccfd37a707a32bf29a6
#
_cell.length_a   1.000
_cell.length_b   1.000
_cell.length_c   1.000
_cell.angle_alpha   90.00
_cell.angle_beta   90.00
_cell.angle_gamma   90.00
#
_symmetry.space_group_name_H-M   'P 1'
#
loop_
_entity.id
_entity.type
_entity.pdbx_description
1 polymer ?
#
loop_
_entity_poly.entity_id
_entity_poly.type
_entity_poly.pdbx_seq_one_letter_code
_entity_poly.pdbx_strand_id
1 'polypeptide(L)'
;MFGQNVTVAMTSVSGHLLDHDFKMPFRKWHSCHPLVLFEAEIEKYCPEKFVDIKKTLEREARQCQALVIWTDCDREGENIGFEIIHVCKAVKPSLQVFRARFSEITPRAVRAACENLVQPDQNVSDAVDVRQELDLRIGAAFTRFQTLRLQKLFPDVLAEQLISYGSCQFPTLGFVVERFKAIQAFVPEAFYKIKVTHEHEDGMVDFNWKRNRLFNHTACLVLYHMCMEDPMATVVEIGSKPKSKWRPLALDTVELEKLASRKLKINAKETMKIAEKLYTQGYISYPRTETNIFPKDLNLSSLVQQQTQDPNWGAFAQGILDRGEPTPRNGTKSDQAHPPIHPTKYTCNLQGNERRLYEFIVRHFLACCSQDAKGQETTVEIDIANERFVAHGLMILARNYLDVYPYEKWSDKVLPVYEKGSRFQPTTVEMVDGETSPPQLLTEADLISLMEKHGIGTDATHAEHIETIKIRMYVGLTPDQRFLPGHLGMGLVEGYDSMGYEMSKPDLRAELEADLKLICEGKKDKFVVLRQQIEKYQKVFTEAVAKANKLDQALSQYFGEVTALAQPEEIYPAMPVSIRKCPQCNSDMVLKSKKNGGFYLGCVSYPTCKAAVWFPDSVLEVSKDDSVCAVCKPHPVHRLKFKFKRGSVPPLLPLEFVGCIGGCDEMLREILDLKYLQGPSRQVQSVNPPANYLQANQSINRMASYENGHVRPTTNPGAARALRAASHPAPATAAAENNAVVCNCREEAALLTVRKEGPNQGRQFYKCSAGSCNFFLWADLQSDDGNSVTHRSFSAPPDSLGERPPGSFRSLGGGRGLGRYGSNGFDSGGGGGGAMCKCDQPAITRTVQKEGPNKGRQFHTCPKPREQQCGFFQWVDENVAPGAFSSNQFRSEGHSRGSGSKAKRPSNFSSEKGPTAKRQRTCGICHQLGHTRKTCPQDH
;
A
#
# COMPACT_ATOMS: atom_id res chain seq x y z
N MET A 1 -39.15 10.97 -11.81
CA MET A 1 -38.66 9.61 -11.47
C MET A 1 -39.76 8.59 -11.74
N PHE A 2 -39.43 7.39 -12.18
CA PHE A 2 -40.37 6.26 -12.42
C PHE A 2 -41.54 6.61 -13.38
N GLY A 3 -41.38 7.56 -14.30
CA GLY A 3 -42.46 7.99 -15.18
C GLY A 3 -43.63 8.71 -14.50
N GLN A 4 -43.48 9.07 -13.23
CA GLN A 4 -44.54 9.70 -12.41
C GLN A 4 -43.99 10.92 -11.66
N ASN A 5 -44.90 11.83 -11.26
CA ASN A 5 -44.57 12.91 -10.33
C ASN A 5 -44.46 12.30 -8.92
N VAL A 6 -43.30 12.42 -8.30
CA VAL A 6 -43.03 11.91 -6.96
C VAL A 6 -42.47 13.00 -6.05
N THR A 7 -42.79 12.93 -4.77
CA THR A 7 -42.17 13.79 -3.76
C THR A 7 -40.86 13.16 -3.37
N VAL A 8 -39.78 13.93 -3.39
CA VAL A 8 -38.42 13.47 -3.09
C VAL A 8 -37.94 14.13 -1.80
N ALA A 9 -37.54 13.32 -0.81
CA ALA A 9 -36.75 13.78 0.33
C ALA A 9 -35.29 13.51 0.03
N MET A 10 -34.45 14.54 0.10
CA MET A 10 -33.00 14.41 -0.14
C MET A 10 -32.26 14.62 1.16
N THR A 11 -31.32 13.70 1.44
CA THR A 11 -30.39 13.79 2.57
C THR A 11 -28.98 13.34 2.13
N SER A 12 -27.98 13.53 2.98
CA SER A 12 -26.60 13.20 2.64
C SER A 12 -25.91 12.43 3.76
N VAL A 13 -24.90 11.69 3.38
CA VAL A 13 -23.92 11.04 4.28
C VAL A 13 -22.55 11.68 4.06
N SER A 14 -21.61 11.43 4.97
CA SER A 14 -20.24 11.93 4.89
C SER A 14 -19.26 10.76 4.98
N GLY A 15 -19.05 10.07 3.87
CA GLY A 15 -18.27 8.84 3.81
C GLY A 15 -19.03 7.63 4.40
N HIS A 16 -18.31 6.62 4.86
CA HIS A 16 -18.90 5.42 5.47
C HIS A 16 -19.73 5.75 6.69
N LEU A 17 -20.98 5.28 6.70
CA LEU A 17 -21.93 5.45 7.80
C LEU A 17 -21.66 4.46 8.95
N LEU A 18 -21.16 3.27 8.61
CA LEU A 18 -20.80 2.21 9.53
C LEU A 18 -19.29 2.02 9.52
N ASP A 19 -18.74 1.57 10.64
CA ASP A 19 -17.33 1.28 10.81
C ASP A 19 -17.16 -0.13 11.35
N HIS A 20 -16.03 -0.78 11.07
CA HIS A 20 -15.69 -2.08 11.58
C HIS A 20 -14.78 -1.96 12.79
N ASP A 21 -15.10 -2.65 13.87
CA ASP A 21 -14.20 -2.76 15.03
C ASP A 21 -14.37 -4.13 15.69
N PHE A 22 -13.37 -4.53 16.46
CA PHE A 22 -13.45 -5.71 17.29
C PHE A 22 -14.50 -5.54 18.40
N LYS A 23 -15.18 -6.60 18.76
CA LYS A 23 -16.04 -6.57 19.95
C LYS A 23 -15.24 -6.25 21.23
N MET A 24 -15.93 -5.71 22.23
CA MET A 24 -15.34 -5.13 23.45
C MET A 24 -14.17 -5.87 24.09
N PRO A 25 -14.11 -7.23 24.18
CA PRO A 25 -12.95 -7.89 24.79
C PRO A 25 -11.64 -7.66 24.05
N PHE A 26 -11.68 -7.32 22.74
CA PHE A 26 -10.51 -7.27 21.88
C PHE A 26 -10.09 -5.85 21.48
N ARG A 27 -10.87 -4.82 21.82
CA ARG A 27 -10.59 -3.42 21.43
C ARG A 27 -9.34 -2.84 22.08
N LYS A 28 -9.09 -3.13 23.36
CA LYS A 28 -7.96 -2.57 24.08
C LYS A 28 -6.65 -3.22 23.66
N TRP A 29 -5.60 -2.44 23.54
CA TRP A 29 -4.28 -2.88 23.08
C TRP A 29 -3.69 -4.03 23.91
N HIS A 30 -3.86 -4.00 25.22
CA HIS A 30 -3.36 -5.02 26.16
C HIS A 30 -4.41 -6.04 26.59
N SER A 31 -5.51 -6.17 25.85
CA SER A 31 -6.60 -7.08 26.26
C SER A 31 -6.39 -8.55 25.88
N CYS A 32 -5.60 -8.79 24.84
CA CYS A 32 -5.32 -10.13 24.32
C CYS A 32 -3.97 -10.15 23.60
N HIS A 33 -3.46 -11.35 23.39
CA HIS A 33 -2.31 -11.56 22.48
C HIS A 33 -2.72 -11.17 21.05
N PRO A 34 -1.87 -10.43 20.29
CA PRO A 34 -2.24 -9.95 18.95
C PRO A 34 -2.67 -11.06 17.96
N LEU A 35 -2.16 -12.27 18.07
CA LEU A 35 -2.56 -13.42 17.24
C LEU A 35 -4.07 -13.73 17.32
N VAL A 36 -4.69 -13.45 18.48
CA VAL A 36 -6.13 -13.71 18.68
C VAL A 36 -7.00 -12.84 17.78
N LEU A 37 -6.47 -11.70 17.30
CA LEU A 37 -7.22 -10.75 16.49
C LEU A 37 -7.59 -11.31 15.10
N PHE A 38 -6.88 -12.32 14.62
CA PHE A 38 -7.23 -12.98 13.35
C PHE A 38 -8.56 -13.75 13.43
N GLU A 39 -8.95 -14.21 14.63
CA GLU A 39 -10.17 -14.98 14.89
C GLU A 39 -11.20 -14.21 15.75
N ALA A 40 -10.81 -13.03 16.25
CA ALA A 40 -11.67 -12.23 17.12
C ALA A 40 -12.95 -11.78 16.41
N GLU A 41 -14.07 -11.76 17.15
CA GLU A 41 -15.35 -11.28 16.60
C GLU A 41 -15.29 -9.79 16.30
N ILE A 42 -15.73 -9.43 15.09
CA ILE A 42 -15.89 -8.06 14.60
C ILE A 42 -17.36 -7.69 14.58
N GLU A 43 -17.64 -6.41 14.77
CA GLU A 43 -18.98 -5.83 14.64
C GLU A 43 -18.93 -4.57 13.78
N LYS A 44 -19.97 -4.38 12.97
CA LYS A 44 -20.23 -3.10 12.31
C LYS A 44 -21.03 -2.21 13.26
N TYR A 45 -20.57 -1.00 13.49
CA TYR A 45 -21.24 -0.04 14.34
C TYR A 45 -21.29 1.34 13.71
N CYS A 46 -22.26 2.15 14.10
CA CYS A 46 -22.34 3.55 13.67
C CYS A 46 -21.53 4.41 14.65
N PRO A 47 -20.47 5.10 14.20
CA PRO A 47 -19.73 6.05 15.04
C PRO A 47 -20.62 7.16 15.58
N GLU A 48 -20.32 7.65 16.79
CA GLU A 48 -21.14 8.69 17.46
C GLU A 48 -21.37 9.92 16.60
N LYS A 49 -20.36 10.36 15.85
CA LYS A 49 -20.43 11.50 14.91
C LYS A 49 -21.46 11.33 13.79
N PHE A 50 -21.90 10.11 13.49
CA PHE A 50 -22.85 9.81 12.41
C PHE A 50 -24.22 9.34 12.91
N VAL A 51 -24.43 9.26 14.21
CA VAL A 51 -25.69 8.80 14.80
C VAL A 51 -26.87 9.67 14.36
N ASP A 52 -26.69 10.98 14.22
CA ASP A 52 -27.77 11.88 13.80
C ASP A 52 -28.08 11.74 12.32
N ILE A 53 -27.10 11.45 11.48
CA ILE A 53 -27.29 11.08 10.07
C ILE A 53 -28.10 9.77 10.00
N LYS A 54 -27.70 8.75 10.78
CA LYS A 54 -28.43 7.49 10.87
C LYS A 54 -29.88 7.68 11.28
N LYS A 55 -30.15 8.45 12.34
CA LYS A 55 -31.52 8.78 12.77
C LYS A 55 -32.34 9.50 11.68
N THR A 56 -31.70 10.38 10.93
CA THR A 56 -32.34 11.08 9.80
C THR A 56 -32.72 10.09 8.71
N LEU A 57 -31.81 9.19 8.30
CA LEU A 57 -32.07 8.13 7.33
C LEU A 57 -33.24 7.23 7.78
N GLU A 58 -33.22 6.80 9.03
CA GLU A 58 -34.27 5.95 9.63
C GLU A 58 -35.64 6.67 9.66
N ARG A 59 -35.66 7.98 9.94
CA ARG A 59 -36.88 8.78 9.96
C ARG A 59 -37.47 8.90 8.57
N GLU A 60 -36.66 9.29 7.58
CA GLU A 60 -37.13 9.49 6.20
C GLU A 60 -37.52 8.15 5.55
N ALA A 61 -36.77 7.07 5.80
CA ALA A 61 -37.05 5.75 5.24
C ALA A 61 -38.44 5.23 5.64
N ARG A 62 -38.94 5.53 6.87
CA ARG A 62 -40.29 5.12 7.32
C ARG A 62 -41.40 5.69 6.46
N GLN A 63 -41.20 6.90 5.89
CA GLN A 63 -42.19 7.65 5.10
C GLN A 63 -42.07 7.35 3.60
N CYS A 64 -40.89 6.92 3.12
CA CYS A 64 -40.63 6.72 1.69
C CYS A 64 -41.04 5.32 1.23
N GLN A 65 -41.39 5.17 -0.06
CA GLN A 65 -41.64 3.87 -0.69
C GLN A 65 -40.39 3.33 -1.40
N ALA A 66 -39.51 4.22 -1.86
CA ALA A 66 -38.28 3.88 -2.56
C ALA A 66 -37.11 4.65 -1.98
N LEU A 67 -35.93 4.02 -2.02
CA LEU A 67 -34.64 4.60 -1.68
C LEU A 67 -33.80 4.63 -2.95
N VAL A 68 -33.28 5.80 -3.30
CA VAL A 68 -32.35 5.97 -4.41
C VAL A 68 -31.00 6.31 -3.82
N ILE A 69 -30.01 5.42 -4.05
CA ILE A 69 -28.62 5.64 -3.63
C ILE A 69 -27.89 6.50 -4.65
N TRP A 70 -27.25 7.54 -4.15
CA TRP A 70 -26.57 8.56 -4.94
C TRP A 70 -25.17 8.86 -4.40
N THR A 71 -24.39 7.82 -4.22
CA THR A 71 -22.97 7.87 -3.83
C THR A 71 -22.11 7.78 -5.09
N ASP A 72 -20.81 8.08 -4.99
CA ASP A 72 -19.87 7.92 -6.09
C ASP A 72 -19.91 6.49 -6.65
N CYS A 73 -19.56 6.32 -7.92
CA CYS A 73 -19.76 5.03 -8.61
C CYS A 73 -18.52 4.10 -8.53
N ASP A 74 -17.63 4.34 -7.59
CA ASP A 74 -16.54 3.43 -7.25
C ASP A 74 -16.98 2.35 -6.23
N ARG A 75 -16.04 1.46 -5.87
CA ARG A 75 -16.31 0.36 -4.93
C ARG A 75 -16.71 0.86 -3.54
N GLU A 76 -16.06 1.94 -3.07
CA GLU A 76 -16.34 2.54 -1.75
C GLU A 76 -17.74 3.15 -1.72
N GLY A 77 -18.11 3.90 -2.77
CA GLY A 77 -19.45 4.48 -2.88
C GLY A 77 -20.55 3.43 -2.98
N GLU A 78 -20.29 2.28 -3.59
CA GLU A 78 -21.22 1.16 -3.60
C GLU A 78 -21.39 0.55 -2.21
N ASN A 79 -20.29 0.36 -1.46
CA ASN A 79 -20.34 -0.12 -0.09
C ASN A 79 -21.06 0.84 0.86
N ILE A 80 -20.80 2.16 0.77
CA ILE A 80 -21.54 3.19 1.49
C ILE A 80 -23.03 3.10 1.17
N GLY A 81 -23.38 2.85 -0.10
CA GLY A 81 -24.76 2.63 -0.54
C GLY A 81 -25.40 1.45 0.21
N PHE A 82 -24.73 0.33 0.36
CA PHE A 82 -25.23 -0.83 1.09
C PHE A 82 -25.31 -0.60 2.61
N GLU A 83 -24.44 0.20 3.20
CA GLU A 83 -24.56 0.62 4.61
C GLU A 83 -25.86 1.43 4.82
N ILE A 84 -26.17 2.35 3.92
CA ILE A 84 -27.41 3.13 3.93
C ILE A 84 -28.62 2.18 3.75
N ILE A 85 -28.57 1.27 2.78
CA ILE A 85 -29.60 0.27 2.53
C ILE A 85 -29.87 -0.57 3.80
N HIS A 86 -28.81 -1.02 4.46
CA HIS A 86 -28.90 -1.80 5.69
C HIS A 86 -29.64 -1.01 6.80
N VAL A 87 -29.28 0.24 7.03
CA VAL A 87 -29.91 1.11 8.04
C VAL A 87 -31.37 1.39 7.69
N CYS A 88 -31.67 1.70 6.44
CA CYS A 88 -33.02 2.02 6.01
C CYS A 88 -33.95 0.80 6.01
N LYS A 89 -33.47 -0.36 5.53
CA LYS A 89 -34.25 -1.62 5.55
C LYS A 89 -34.46 -2.18 6.95
N ALA A 90 -33.60 -1.88 7.91
CA ALA A 90 -33.82 -2.26 9.32
C ALA A 90 -35.10 -1.64 9.89
N VAL A 91 -35.50 -0.44 9.43
CA VAL A 91 -36.75 0.23 9.89
C VAL A 91 -37.91 0.06 8.91
N LYS A 92 -37.64 -0.27 7.64
CA LYS A 92 -38.67 -0.54 6.62
C LYS A 92 -38.18 -1.62 5.63
N PRO A 93 -38.40 -2.90 5.92
CA PRO A 93 -37.95 -4.03 5.07
C PRO A 93 -38.52 -4.02 3.64
N SER A 94 -39.70 -3.45 3.45
CA SER A 94 -40.40 -3.37 2.15
C SER A 94 -39.89 -2.24 1.23
N LEU A 95 -38.86 -1.50 1.63
CA LEU A 95 -38.33 -0.39 0.87
C LEU A 95 -37.73 -0.88 -0.46
N GLN A 96 -38.19 -0.32 -1.58
CA GLN A 96 -37.57 -0.57 -2.89
C GLN A 96 -36.28 0.22 -2.99
N VAL A 97 -35.21 -0.41 -3.54
CA VAL A 97 -33.90 0.21 -3.61
C VAL A 97 -33.46 0.35 -5.06
N PHE A 98 -32.89 1.48 -5.39
CA PHE A 98 -32.36 1.80 -6.70
C PHE A 98 -31.01 2.52 -6.56
N ARG A 99 -30.22 2.45 -7.60
CA ARG A 99 -28.90 3.08 -7.72
C ARG A 99 -28.89 4.06 -8.88
N ALA A 100 -28.55 5.31 -8.60
CA ALA A 100 -28.27 6.31 -9.63
C ALA A 100 -26.78 6.33 -9.94
N ARG A 101 -26.40 6.12 -11.21
CA ARG A 101 -25.01 6.14 -11.66
C ARG A 101 -24.68 7.45 -12.34
N PHE A 102 -23.60 8.11 -11.93
CA PHE A 102 -23.12 9.37 -12.49
C PHE A 102 -21.61 9.47 -12.34
N SER A 103 -20.97 10.26 -13.18
CA SER A 103 -19.52 10.50 -13.16
C SER A 103 -19.17 11.98 -13.11
N GLU A 104 -20.19 12.85 -13.09
CA GLU A 104 -20.03 14.30 -13.01
C GLU A 104 -21.21 14.92 -12.25
N ILE A 105 -20.95 15.98 -11.51
CA ILE A 105 -21.99 16.70 -10.76
C ILE A 105 -22.48 17.88 -11.61
N THR A 106 -23.24 17.57 -12.67
CA THR A 106 -23.88 18.54 -13.54
C THR A 106 -25.38 18.30 -13.57
N PRO A 107 -26.22 19.36 -13.81
CA PRO A 107 -27.68 19.20 -13.90
C PRO A 107 -28.10 18.16 -14.95
N ARG A 108 -27.34 18.03 -16.04
CA ARG A 108 -27.60 17.06 -17.12
C ARG A 108 -27.37 15.63 -16.64
N ALA A 109 -26.19 15.37 -16.06
CA ALA A 109 -25.83 14.04 -15.58
C ALA A 109 -26.73 13.57 -14.44
N VAL A 110 -27.06 14.47 -13.51
CA VAL A 110 -27.98 14.22 -12.41
C VAL A 110 -29.39 13.83 -12.92
N ARG A 111 -29.93 14.52 -13.92
CA ARG A 111 -31.21 14.15 -14.55
C ARG A 111 -31.14 12.80 -15.25
N ALA A 112 -30.12 12.60 -16.06
CA ALA A 112 -29.90 11.32 -16.75
C ALA A 112 -29.80 10.14 -15.77
N ALA A 113 -29.10 10.32 -14.64
CA ALA A 113 -28.99 9.29 -13.59
C ALA A 113 -30.34 9.01 -12.90
N CYS A 114 -31.22 10.03 -12.76
CA CYS A 114 -32.58 9.84 -12.26
C CYS A 114 -33.49 9.08 -13.21
N GLU A 115 -33.27 9.21 -14.50
CA GLU A 115 -34.05 8.55 -15.56
C GLU A 115 -33.61 7.10 -15.77
N ASN A 116 -32.31 6.79 -15.54
CA ASN A 116 -31.68 5.51 -15.79
C ASN A 116 -31.23 4.83 -14.47
N LEU A 117 -32.18 4.58 -13.56
CA LEU A 117 -31.91 3.92 -12.30
C LEU A 117 -31.61 2.42 -12.52
N VAL A 118 -30.60 1.91 -11.84
CA VAL A 118 -30.19 0.48 -11.87
C VAL A 118 -30.31 -0.14 -10.48
N GLN A 119 -30.03 -1.43 -10.38
CA GLN A 119 -29.91 -2.11 -9.08
C GLN A 119 -28.48 -1.93 -8.53
N PRO A 120 -28.33 -1.78 -7.20
CA PRO A 120 -27.00 -1.78 -6.58
C PRO A 120 -26.36 -3.19 -6.66
N ASP A 121 -25.02 -3.24 -6.71
CA ASP A 121 -24.25 -4.46 -6.86
C ASP A 121 -23.69 -4.93 -5.51
N GLN A 122 -24.24 -6.03 -5.00
CA GLN A 122 -23.84 -6.63 -3.72
C GLN A 122 -22.40 -7.15 -3.75
N ASN A 123 -21.92 -7.69 -4.88
CA ASN A 123 -20.57 -8.26 -4.96
C ASN A 123 -19.49 -7.18 -4.80
N VAL A 124 -19.75 -6.01 -5.38
CA VAL A 124 -18.85 -4.86 -5.26
C VAL A 124 -18.75 -4.40 -3.79
N SER A 125 -19.89 -4.29 -3.10
CA SER A 125 -19.93 -3.98 -1.67
C SER A 125 -19.24 -5.07 -0.82
N ASP A 126 -19.46 -6.33 -1.13
CA ASP A 126 -18.88 -7.47 -0.41
C ASP A 126 -17.36 -7.50 -0.52
N ALA A 127 -16.80 -7.10 -1.65
CA ALA A 127 -15.35 -6.98 -1.83
C ALA A 127 -14.74 -5.92 -0.89
N VAL A 128 -15.42 -4.79 -0.72
CA VAL A 128 -14.99 -3.73 0.21
C VAL A 128 -15.07 -4.20 1.66
N ASP A 129 -16.16 -4.89 2.03
CA ASP A 129 -16.32 -5.48 3.38
C ASP A 129 -15.18 -6.44 3.72
N VAL A 130 -14.82 -7.33 2.78
CA VAL A 130 -13.69 -8.26 2.94
C VAL A 130 -12.38 -7.50 3.11
N ARG A 131 -12.14 -6.48 2.29
CA ARG A 131 -10.93 -5.64 2.38
C ARG A 131 -10.85 -4.95 3.74
N GLN A 132 -11.92 -4.28 4.17
CA GLN A 132 -11.95 -3.56 5.45
C GLN A 132 -11.73 -4.50 6.64
N GLU A 133 -12.35 -5.68 6.63
CA GLU A 133 -12.16 -6.68 7.69
C GLU A 133 -10.72 -7.19 7.73
N LEU A 134 -10.12 -7.51 6.58
CA LEU A 134 -8.73 -7.94 6.49
C LEU A 134 -7.76 -6.86 6.92
N ASP A 135 -7.93 -5.63 6.44
CA ASP A 135 -7.08 -4.50 6.81
C ASP A 135 -7.17 -4.21 8.32
N LEU A 136 -8.35 -4.35 8.95
CA LEU A 136 -8.52 -4.24 10.39
C LEU A 136 -7.77 -5.35 11.15
N ARG A 137 -7.97 -6.62 10.77
CA ARG A 137 -7.35 -7.76 11.47
C ARG A 137 -5.84 -7.73 11.35
N ILE A 138 -5.34 -7.62 10.12
CA ILE A 138 -3.92 -7.61 9.80
C ILE A 138 -3.25 -6.36 10.39
N GLY A 139 -3.85 -5.19 10.15
CA GLY A 139 -3.34 -3.92 10.64
C GLY A 139 -3.26 -3.88 12.16
N ALA A 140 -4.30 -4.31 12.88
CA ALA A 140 -4.31 -4.34 14.34
C ALA A 140 -3.33 -5.35 14.91
N ALA A 141 -3.26 -6.58 14.36
CA ALA A 141 -2.36 -7.62 14.85
C ALA A 141 -0.89 -7.19 14.74
N PHE A 142 -0.43 -6.82 13.56
CA PHE A 142 0.95 -6.42 13.34
C PHE A 142 1.30 -5.09 14.01
N THR A 143 0.39 -4.10 14.00
CA THR A 143 0.64 -2.81 14.68
C THR A 143 0.81 -2.99 16.17
N ARG A 144 -0.07 -3.77 16.84
CA ARG A 144 0.08 -4.04 18.28
C ARG A 144 1.35 -4.83 18.55
N PHE A 145 1.65 -5.84 17.74
CA PHE A 145 2.84 -6.65 17.87
C PHE A 145 4.11 -5.78 17.86
N GLN A 146 4.33 -5.03 16.77
CA GLN A 146 5.57 -4.27 16.64
C GLN A 146 5.63 -3.04 17.54
N THR A 147 4.50 -2.33 17.74
CA THR A 147 4.49 -1.13 18.61
C THR A 147 4.79 -1.49 20.06
N LEU A 148 4.06 -2.46 20.63
CA LEU A 148 4.24 -2.83 22.04
C LEU A 148 5.65 -3.39 22.31
N ARG A 149 6.19 -4.17 21.37
CA ARG A 149 7.53 -4.72 21.47
C ARG A 149 8.59 -3.63 21.40
N LEU A 150 8.55 -2.83 20.36
CA LEU A 150 9.62 -1.85 20.09
C LEU A 150 9.60 -0.66 21.07
N GLN A 151 8.42 -0.25 21.54
CA GLN A 151 8.32 0.73 22.63
C GLN A 151 8.96 0.21 23.92
N LYS A 152 8.82 -1.07 24.23
CA LYS A 152 9.44 -1.66 25.43
C LYS A 152 10.95 -1.81 25.29
N LEU A 153 11.44 -2.16 24.08
CA LEU A 153 12.85 -2.39 23.79
C LEU A 153 13.66 -1.10 23.61
N PHE A 154 13.03 -0.05 23.05
CA PHE A 154 13.66 1.24 22.77
C PHE A 154 12.87 2.41 23.42
N PRO A 155 12.72 2.42 24.75
CA PRO A 155 11.87 3.40 25.44
C PRO A 155 12.35 4.84 25.24
N ASP A 156 13.64 5.09 25.12
CA ASP A 156 14.20 6.43 25.00
C ASP A 156 13.87 7.10 23.66
N VAL A 157 13.60 6.29 22.61
CA VAL A 157 13.38 6.80 21.25
C VAL A 157 11.96 6.54 20.74
N LEU A 158 11.37 5.40 21.10
CA LEU A 158 10.11 4.92 20.53
C LEU A 158 8.93 4.88 21.50
N ALA A 159 9.07 5.38 22.76
CA ALA A 159 8.05 5.26 23.80
C ALA A 159 6.65 5.75 23.37
N GLU A 160 6.57 6.84 22.63
CA GLU A 160 5.31 7.43 22.17
C GLU A 160 5.04 7.20 20.67
N GLN A 161 5.96 6.51 19.96
CA GLN A 161 5.84 6.30 18.53
C GLN A 161 4.86 5.17 18.21
N LEU A 162 3.81 5.49 17.47
CA LEU A 162 2.95 4.48 16.87
C LEU A 162 3.65 3.86 15.66
N ILE A 163 3.97 2.57 15.77
CA ILE A 163 4.64 1.82 14.70
C ILE A 163 3.57 0.99 13.98
N SER A 164 2.89 1.62 13.02
CA SER A 164 1.78 0.98 12.31
C SER A 164 2.26 0.05 11.21
N TYR A 165 1.52 -1.02 11.00
CA TYR A 165 1.60 -1.89 9.85
C TYR A 165 0.34 -1.74 8.98
N GLY A 166 0.52 -1.74 7.67
CA GLY A 166 -0.57 -1.83 6.70
C GLY A 166 -0.13 -2.62 5.48
N SER A 167 -1.03 -3.42 4.93
CA SER A 167 -0.77 -4.31 3.80
C SER A 167 -0.33 -3.59 2.52
N CYS A 168 -0.73 -2.32 2.33
CA CYS A 168 -0.22 -1.43 1.28
C CYS A 168 0.94 -0.54 1.76
N GLN A 169 0.92 -0.13 3.03
CA GLN A 169 1.91 0.77 3.60
C GLN A 169 3.34 0.19 3.58
N PHE A 170 3.48 -1.10 3.92
CA PHE A 170 4.77 -1.76 3.98
C PHE A 170 5.42 -1.97 2.61
N PRO A 171 4.74 -2.44 1.56
CA PRO A 171 5.30 -2.47 0.21
C PRO A 171 5.67 -1.08 -0.32
N THR A 172 4.89 -0.03 0.00
CA THR A 172 5.23 1.34 -0.36
C THR A 172 6.56 1.77 0.28
N LEU A 173 6.78 1.45 1.56
CA LEU A 173 8.06 1.65 2.24
C LEU A 173 9.17 0.79 1.62
N GLY A 174 8.87 -0.46 1.28
CA GLY A 174 9.79 -1.42 0.68
C GLY A 174 10.44 -0.88 -0.60
N PHE A 175 9.67 -0.26 -1.50
CA PHE A 175 10.22 0.34 -2.72
C PHE A 175 11.25 1.45 -2.43
N VAL A 176 11.03 2.26 -1.40
CA VAL A 176 11.97 3.32 -1.00
C VAL A 176 13.25 2.74 -0.45
N VAL A 177 13.14 1.74 0.44
CA VAL A 177 14.29 1.06 1.06
C VAL A 177 15.10 0.29 0.01
N GLU A 178 14.46 -0.44 -0.90
CA GLU A 178 15.14 -1.15 -1.99
C GLU A 178 15.92 -0.21 -2.90
N ARG A 179 15.33 0.92 -3.27
CA ARG A 179 16.02 1.93 -4.08
C ARG A 179 17.25 2.47 -3.35
N PHE A 180 17.12 2.72 -2.05
CA PHE A 180 18.24 3.22 -1.23
C PHE A 180 19.35 2.17 -1.12
N LYS A 181 19.00 0.92 -0.86
CA LYS A 181 19.96 -0.21 -0.83
C LYS A 181 20.66 -0.41 -2.18
N ALA A 182 19.94 -0.27 -3.29
CA ALA A 182 20.51 -0.36 -4.63
C ALA A 182 21.52 0.77 -4.91
N ILE A 183 21.30 1.97 -4.34
CA ILE A 183 22.25 3.08 -4.42
C ILE A 183 23.50 2.80 -3.58
N GLN A 184 23.33 2.26 -2.37
CA GLN A 184 24.45 1.93 -1.49
C GLN A 184 25.31 0.78 -2.02
N ALA A 185 24.68 -0.21 -2.65
CA ALA A 185 25.36 -1.38 -3.22
C ALA A 185 25.96 -1.11 -4.60
N PHE A 186 25.71 0.08 -5.18
CA PHE A 186 26.21 0.40 -6.51
C PHE A 186 27.72 0.63 -6.50
N VAL A 187 28.40 -0.05 -7.41
CA VAL A 187 29.83 0.12 -7.63
C VAL A 187 30.00 0.91 -8.94
N PRO A 188 30.55 2.13 -8.92
CA PRO A 188 30.88 2.88 -10.12
C PRO A 188 31.88 2.14 -10.99
N GLU A 189 31.68 2.17 -12.29
CA GLU A 189 32.55 1.57 -13.29
C GLU A 189 32.99 2.65 -14.30
N ALA A 190 34.28 2.79 -14.49
CA ALA A 190 34.84 3.75 -15.44
C ALA A 190 34.52 3.35 -16.89
N PHE A 191 34.17 4.32 -17.71
CA PHE A 191 33.98 4.13 -19.14
C PHE A 191 34.65 5.25 -19.95
N TYR A 192 34.94 4.97 -21.20
CA TYR A 192 35.63 5.82 -22.12
C TYR A 192 34.85 5.92 -23.42
N LYS A 193 34.83 7.11 -24.02
CA LYS A 193 34.18 7.36 -25.30
C LYS A 193 34.97 8.34 -26.13
N ILE A 194 34.85 8.29 -27.43
CA ILE A 194 35.40 9.28 -28.35
C ILE A 194 34.30 10.29 -28.63
N LYS A 195 34.58 11.57 -28.42
CA LYS A 195 33.74 12.71 -28.78
C LYS A 195 34.34 13.43 -29.94
N VAL A 196 33.52 13.73 -30.95
CA VAL A 196 33.96 14.50 -32.14
C VAL A 196 33.09 15.74 -32.22
N THR A 197 33.70 16.90 -32.39
CA THR A 197 32.97 18.15 -32.65
C THR A 197 33.47 18.76 -33.96
N HIS A 198 32.56 19.40 -34.70
CA HIS A 198 32.84 20.14 -35.90
C HIS A 198 32.21 21.51 -35.85
N GLU A 199 33.04 22.55 -36.01
CA GLU A 199 32.60 23.93 -36.16
C GLU A 199 32.30 24.17 -37.63
N HIS A 200 31.01 24.17 -37.98
CA HIS A 200 30.51 24.52 -39.30
C HIS A 200 30.10 25.98 -39.31
N GLU A 201 30.04 26.61 -40.46
CA GLU A 201 29.61 28.01 -40.65
C GLU A 201 28.26 28.29 -39.99
N ASP A 202 27.36 27.32 -39.97
CA ASP A 202 26.02 27.37 -39.37
C ASP A 202 25.99 26.99 -37.86
N GLY A 203 27.12 26.62 -37.24
CA GLY A 203 27.21 26.30 -35.82
C GLY A 203 27.97 25.01 -35.47
N MET A 204 28.14 24.83 -34.15
CA MET A 204 28.86 23.67 -33.61
C MET A 204 28.02 22.42 -33.65
N VAL A 205 28.59 21.32 -34.14
CA VAL A 205 27.94 20.00 -34.24
C VAL A 205 28.71 18.98 -33.42
N ASP A 206 28.03 18.37 -32.46
CA ASP A 206 28.52 17.22 -31.71
C ASP A 206 28.11 15.91 -32.40
N PHE A 207 29.11 15.13 -32.80
CA PHE A 207 28.93 13.76 -33.30
C PHE A 207 29.18 12.74 -32.19
N ASN A 208 28.15 11.97 -31.87
CA ASN A 208 28.23 10.93 -30.86
C ASN A 208 28.79 9.63 -31.46
N TRP A 209 29.73 9.04 -30.76
CA TRP A 209 30.32 7.77 -31.17
C TRP A 209 29.24 6.65 -31.25
N LYS A 210 29.20 5.91 -32.36
CA LYS A 210 28.18 4.87 -32.60
C LYS A 210 28.31 3.67 -31.65
N ARG A 211 29.51 3.40 -31.14
CA ARG A 211 29.75 2.41 -30.08
C ARG A 211 29.28 2.90 -28.69
N ASN A 212 28.90 4.16 -28.57
CA ASN A 212 28.46 4.82 -27.35
C ASN A 212 29.61 4.98 -26.32
N ARG A 213 30.06 3.89 -25.69
CA ARG A 213 31.15 3.87 -24.71
C ARG A 213 31.80 2.49 -24.64
N LEU A 214 33.05 2.42 -24.17
CA LEU A 214 33.78 1.20 -23.82
C LEU A 214 34.21 1.26 -22.35
N PHE A 215 34.22 0.10 -21.69
CA PHE A 215 34.71 -0.02 -20.32
C PHE A 215 36.20 -0.40 -20.23
N ASN A 216 36.84 -0.62 -21.38
CA ASN A 216 38.28 -0.90 -21.46
C ASN A 216 39.00 0.33 -22.01
N HIS A 217 39.86 0.92 -21.18
CA HIS A 217 40.64 2.12 -21.51
C HIS A 217 41.55 1.86 -22.73
N THR A 218 42.33 0.76 -22.74
CA THR A 218 43.29 0.47 -23.78
C THR A 218 42.61 0.31 -25.14
N ALA A 219 41.46 -0.40 -25.17
CA ALA A 219 40.68 -0.56 -26.40
C ALA A 219 40.16 0.79 -26.94
N CYS A 220 39.69 1.67 -26.07
CA CYS A 220 39.25 3.00 -26.46
C CYS A 220 40.40 3.87 -26.91
N LEU A 221 41.55 3.79 -26.22
CA LEU A 221 42.76 4.53 -26.56
C LEU A 221 43.32 4.13 -27.94
N VAL A 222 43.33 2.83 -28.26
CA VAL A 222 43.75 2.36 -29.60
C VAL A 222 42.85 2.94 -30.71
N LEU A 223 41.52 2.86 -30.54
CA LEU A 223 40.60 3.42 -31.50
C LEU A 223 40.69 4.93 -31.59
N TYR A 224 40.93 5.61 -30.48
CA TYR A 224 41.20 7.05 -30.48
C TYR A 224 42.49 7.43 -31.24
N HIS A 225 43.60 6.69 -31.03
CA HIS A 225 44.81 6.92 -31.80
C HIS A 225 44.65 6.69 -33.30
N MET A 226 43.92 5.63 -33.70
CA MET A 226 43.56 5.44 -35.12
C MET A 226 42.80 6.64 -35.69
N CYS A 227 41.86 7.20 -34.94
CA CYS A 227 41.15 8.41 -35.36
C CYS A 227 42.03 9.64 -35.39
N MET A 228 43.10 9.70 -34.59
CA MET A 228 44.04 10.83 -34.59
C MET A 228 45.11 10.72 -35.68
N GLU A 229 45.47 9.51 -36.10
CA GLU A 229 46.40 9.27 -37.24
C GLU A 229 45.76 9.67 -38.58
N ASP A 230 44.47 9.40 -38.76
CA ASP A 230 43.70 9.84 -39.96
C ASP A 230 42.41 10.55 -39.47
N PRO A 231 42.52 11.83 -39.08
CA PRO A 231 41.39 12.53 -38.44
C PRO A 231 40.36 13.05 -39.44
N MET A 232 40.53 12.80 -40.76
CA MET A 232 39.61 13.27 -41.80
C MET A 232 38.26 12.54 -41.71
N ALA A 233 37.23 13.30 -41.34
CA ALA A 233 35.85 12.77 -41.37
C ALA A 233 35.31 12.72 -42.79
N THR A 234 34.68 11.58 -43.12
CA THR A 234 33.96 11.40 -44.39
C THR A 234 32.47 11.17 -44.07
N VAL A 235 31.59 11.93 -44.69
CA VAL A 235 30.13 11.74 -44.54
C VAL A 235 29.71 10.50 -45.33
N VAL A 236 29.29 9.47 -44.59
CA VAL A 236 28.95 8.18 -45.22
C VAL A 236 27.47 7.98 -45.47
N GLU A 237 26.64 8.53 -44.60
CA GLU A 237 25.18 8.41 -44.70
C GLU A 237 24.48 9.66 -44.17
N ILE A 238 23.48 10.10 -44.92
CA ILE A 238 22.56 11.14 -44.51
C ILE A 238 21.15 10.57 -44.59
N GLY A 239 20.48 10.43 -43.45
CA GLY A 239 19.11 9.96 -43.35
C GLY A 239 18.17 11.07 -42.89
N SER A 240 17.00 11.14 -43.52
CA SER A 240 15.94 12.03 -43.07
C SER A 240 14.63 11.25 -42.96
N LYS A 241 14.01 11.32 -41.77
CA LYS A 241 12.75 10.58 -41.51
C LYS A 241 11.77 11.42 -40.70
N PRO A 242 10.46 11.23 -40.95
CA PRO A 242 9.45 11.90 -40.13
C PRO A 242 9.51 11.40 -38.69
N LYS A 243 9.42 12.31 -37.76
CA LYS A 243 9.36 12.05 -36.32
C LYS A 243 8.12 12.71 -35.72
N SER A 244 7.33 11.93 -34.99
CA SER A 244 6.17 12.44 -34.27
C SER A 244 6.44 12.43 -32.78
N LYS A 245 6.04 13.49 -32.09
CA LYS A 245 5.93 13.51 -30.64
C LYS A 245 4.45 13.36 -30.29
N TRP A 246 4.13 12.27 -29.63
CA TRP A 246 2.77 11.85 -29.36
C TRP A 246 2.13 12.74 -28.29
N ARG A 247 0.90 13.16 -28.53
CA ARG A 247 0.08 13.87 -27.55
C ARG A 247 -0.21 12.98 -26.32
N PRO A 248 -0.56 13.55 -25.16
CA PRO A 248 -0.85 12.76 -23.96
C PRO A 248 -2.07 11.84 -24.16
N LEU A 249 -2.09 10.73 -23.43
CA LEU A 249 -3.27 9.88 -23.30
C LEU A 249 -4.37 10.60 -22.50
N ALA A 250 -5.58 10.09 -22.55
CA ALA A 250 -6.63 10.54 -21.66
C ALA A 250 -6.23 10.32 -20.21
N LEU A 251 -6.57 11.26 -19.33
CA LEU A 251 -6.02 11.41 -17.99
C LEU A 251 -6.72 10.48 -16.98
N ASP A 252 -5.98 9.54 -16.39
CA ASP A 252 -6.40 8.77 -15.21
C ASP A 252 -5.83 9.39 -13.91
N THR A 253 -6.24 8.88 -12.76
CA THR A 253 -5.83 9.40 -11.45
C THR A 253 -4.33 9.27 -11.23
N VAL A 254 -3.74 8.14 -11.60
CA VAL A 254 -2.32 7.88 -11.41
C VAL A 254 -1.47 8.85 -12.23
N GLU A 255 -1.86 9.11 -13.48
CA GLU A 255 -1.18 10.12 -14.31
C GLU A 255 -1.39 11.52 -13.78
N LEU A 256 -2.57 11.87 -13.25
CA LEU A 256 -2.82 13.16 -12.62
C LEU A 256 -1.87 13.39 -11.43
N GLU A 257 -1.77 12.43 -10.50
CA GLU A 257 -0.88 12.50 -9.34
C GLU A 257 0.59 12.65 -9.76
N LYS A 258 1.06 11.81 -10.69
CA LYS A 258 2.44 11.82 -11.22
C LYS A 258 2.79 13.15 -11.90
N LEU A 259 1.90 13.65 -12.75
CA LEU A 259 2.14 14.87 -13.50
C LEU A 259 2.01 16.12 -12.63
N ALA A 260 1.07 16.16 -11.68
CA ALA A 260 0.97 17.25 -10.72
C ALA A 260 2.23 17.34 -9.85
N SER A 261 2.73 16.22 -9.34
CA SER A 261 3.99 16.18 -8.57
C SER A 261 5.19 16.62 -9.41
N ARG A 262 5.34 16.10 -10.65
CA ARG A 262 6.48 16.41 -11.53
C ARG A 262 6.43 17.85 -12.10
N LYS A 263 5.28 18.31 -12.58
CA LYS A 263 5.13 19.54 -13.39
C LYS A 263 4.64 20.71 -12.58
N LEU A 264 3.71 20.50 -11.68
CA LEU A 264 3.12 21.56 -10.85
C LEU A 264 3.79 21.68 -9.47
N LYS A 265 4.59 20.72 -9.05
CA LYS A 265 5.16 20.65 -7.70
C LYS A 265 4.09 20.67 -6.60
N ILE A 266 2.96 20.01 -6.87
CA ILE A 266 1.89 19.76 -5.93
C ILE A 266 1.97 18.27 -5.58
N ASN A 267 2.07 17.92 -4.30
CA ASN A 267 2.15 16.52 -3.88
C ASN A 267 0.82 15.79 -4.13
N ALA A 268 0.87 14.47 -4.21
CA ALA A 268 -0.28 13.63 -4.55
C ALA A 268 -1.47 13.85 -3.60
N LYS A 269 -1.24 13.95 -2.28
CA LYS A 269 -2.30 14.19 -1.29
C LYS A 269 -3.02 15.51 -1.48
N GLU A 270 -2.28 16.58 -1.73
CA GLU A 270 -2.86 17.90 -2.02
C GLU A 270 -3.56 17.89 -3.39
N THR A 271 -2.98 17.22 -4.38
CA THR A 271 -3.57 17.06 -5.72
C THR A 271 -4.93 16.40 -5.63
N MET A 272 -5.05 15.27 -4.96
CA MET A 272 -6.34 14.57 -4.82
C MET A 272 -7.35 15.39 -4.02
N LYS A 273 -6.95 16.03 -2.93
CA LYS A 273 -7.82 16.94 -2.17
C LYS A 273 -8.38 18.08 -3.01
N ILE A 274 -7.56 18.67 -3.88
CA ILE A 274 -8.01 19.73 -4.79
C ILE A 274 -8.91 19.14 -5.88
N ALA A 275 -8.56 18.03 -6.47
CA ALA A 275 -9.36 17.37 -7.50
C ALA A 275 -10.75 16.98 -6.99
N GLU A 276 -10.86 16.41 -5.80
CA GLU A 276 -12.14 16.10 -5.13
C GLU A 276 -12.98 17.38 -4.90
N LYS A 277 -12.33 18.47 -4.49
CA LYS A 277 -13.01 19.76 -4.35
C LYS A 277 -13.53 20.30 -5.69
N LEU A 278 -12.73 20.22 -6.75
CA LEU A 278 -13.16 20.64 -8.10
C LEU A 278 -14.32 19.77 -8.63
N TYR A 279 -14.30 18.47 -8.35
CA TYR A 279 -15.39 17.56 -8.66
C TYR A 279 -16.68 17.92 -7.93
N THR A 280 -16.62 18.11 -6.61
CA THR A 280 -17.79 18.47 -5.81
C THR A 280 -18.39 19.82 -6.21
N GLN A 281 -17.59 20.71 -6.79
CA GLN A 281 -18.04 21.99 -7.36
C GLN A 281 -18.53 21.85 -8.82
N GLY A 282 -18.43 20.67 -9.43
CA GLY A 282 -18.87 20.37 -10.79
C GLY A 282 -17.99 21.00 -11.87
N TYR A 283 -16.70 21.19 -11.63
CA TYR A 283 -15.75 21.72 -12.61
C TYR A 283 -14.99 20.65 -13.37
N ILE A 284 -14.82 19.46 -12.77
CA ILE A 284 -14.21 18.30 -13.42
C ILE A 284 -15.05 17.04 -13.19
N SER A 285 -14.83 16.00 -13.99
CA SER A 285 -15.37 14.66 -13.77
C SER A 285 -14.78 14.00 -12.52
N TYR A 286 -15.32 12.85 -12.12
CA TYR A 286 -14.85 12.11 -10.95
C TYR A 286 -13.35 11.84 -11.01
N PRO A 287 -12.58 12.25 -9.99
CA PRO A 287 -11.11 12.23 -10.07
C PRO A 287 -10.47 10.90 -9.68
N ARG A 288 -11.23 9.94 -9.15
CA ARG A 288 -10.74 8.60 -8.81
C ARG A 288 -11.16 7.60 -9.89
N THR A 289 -10.40 7.53 -10.97
CA THR A 289 -10.65 6.63 -12.10
C THR A 289 -9.36 6.01 -12.63
N GLU A 290 -9.43 4.74 -12.96
CA GLU A 290 -8.36 4.04 -13.67
C GLU A 290 -8.54 4.13 -15.20
N THR A 291 -9.63 4.73 -15.65
CA THR A 291 -10.00 4.80 -17.06
C THR A 291 -9.19 5.84 -17.80
N ASN A 292 -8.62 5.43 -18.95
CA ASN A 292 -7.96 6.33 -19.90
C ASN A 292 -8.51 6.15 -21.35
N ILE A 293 -9.79 5.79 -21.45
CA ILE A 293 -10.53 5.66 -22.71
C ILE A 293 -11.80 6.48 -22.60
N PHE A 294 -11.99 7.49 -23.47
CA PHE A 294 -13.25 8.22 -23.51
C PHE A 294 -14.36 7.34 -24.11
N PRO A 295 -15.55 7.29 -23.45
CA PRO A 295 -16.71 6.62 -24.02
C PRO A 295 -17.14 7.28 -25.33
N LYS A 296 -17.67 6.49 -26.26
CA LYS A 296 -18.08 6.97 -27.60
C LYS A 296 -19.30 7.88 -27.56
N ASP A 297 -20.13 7.73 -26.56
CA ASP A 297 -21.35 8.50 -26.32
C ASP A 297 -21.10 9.85 -25.60
N LEU A 298 -19.87 10.08 -25.14
CA LEU A 298 -19.49 11.34 -24.52
C LEU A 298 -19.29 12.44 -25.59
N ASN A 299 -20.08 13.49 -25.53
CA ASN A 299 -19.99 14.61 -26.47
C ASN A 299 -18.77 15.51 -26.17
N LEU A 300 -17.61 15.13 -26.71
CA LEU A 300 -16.35 15.85 -26.55
C LEU A 300 -16.39 17.25 -27.16
N SER A 301 -17.10 17.43 -28.28
CA SER A 301 -17.23 18.74 -28.94
C SER A 301 -17.88 19.77 -28.01
N SER A 302 -18.92 19.36 -27.24
CA SER A 302 -19.54 20.24 -26.26
C SER A 302 -18.62 20.64 -25.12
N LEU A 303 -17.74 19.72 -24.67
CA LEU A 303 -16.76 19.98 -23.60
C LEU A 303 -15.66 20.93 -24.09
N VAL A 304 -15.15 20.73 -25.31
CA VAL A 304 -14.18 21.63 -25.95
C VAL A 304 -14.80 23.03 -26.18
N GLN A 305 -16.07 23.11 -26.64
CA GLN A 305 -16.77 24.36 -26.86
C GLN A 305 -16.86 25.23 -25.60
N GLN A 306 -17.05 24.63 -24.43
CA GLN A 306 -17.07 25.38 -23.17
C GLN A 306 -15.74 26.05 -22.86
N GLN A 307 -14.62 25.51 -23.33
CA GLN A 307 -13.27 26.01 -23.08
C GLN A 307 -12.83 27.12 -24.05
N THR A 308 -13.60 27.41 -25.09
CA THR A 308 -13.29 28.50 -26.06
C THR A 308 -13.34 29.89 -25.44
N GLN A 309 -13.96 30.04 -24.26
CA GLN A 309 -14.13 31.33 -23.57
C GLN A 309 -12.83 31.83 -22.88
N ASP A 310 -11.84 30.96 -22.68
CA ASP A 310 -10.63 31.34 -21.93
C ASP A 310 -9.62 32.08 -22.85
N PRO A 311 -9.03 33.20 -22.38
CA PRO A 311 -8.05 33.96 -23.19
C PRO A 311 -6.75 33.22 -23.46
N ASN A 312 -6.38 32.22 -22.66
CA ASN A 312 -5.07 31.53 -22.76
C ASN A 312 -5.12 30.27 -23.65
N TRP A 313 -6.28 29.59 -23.72
CA TRP A 313 -6.41 28.36 -24.53
C TRP A 313 -7.68 28.32 -25.40
N GLY A 314 -8.52 29.35 -25.33
CA GLY A 314 -9.78 29.35 -26.07
C GLY A 314 -9.59 29.34 -27.59
N ALA A 315 -8.62 30.07 -28.12
CA ALA A 315 -8.29 30.06 -29.54
C ALA A 315 -7.85 28.66 -30.00
N PHE A 316 -7.09 27.95 -29.16
CA PHE A 316 -6.68 26.57 -29.46
C PHE A 316 -7.86 25.61 -29.40
N ALA A 317 -8.75 25.76 -28.41
CA ALA A 317 -9.98 24.98 -28.30
C ALA A 317 -10.90 25.19 -29.53
N GLN A 318 -11.07 26.42 -29.99
CA GLN A 318 -11.78 26.74 -31.21
C GLN A 318 -11.14 26.05 -32.41
N GLY A 319 -9.82 26.14 -32.57
CA GLY A 319 -9.07 25.45 -33.63
C GLY A 319 -9.19 23.92 -33.63
N ILE A 320 -9.53 23.28 -32.50
CA ILE A 320 -9.88 21.84 -32.47
C ILE A 320 -11.23 21.63 -33.15
N LEU A 321 -12.23 22.46 -32.82
CA LEU A 321 -13.58 22.38 -33.37
C LEU A 321 -13.63 22.71 -34.87
N ASP A 322 -12.83 23.68 -35.30
CA ASP A 322 -12.73 24.07 -36.72
C ASP A 322 -12.17 22.95 -37.61
N ARG A 323 -11.37 22.04 -37.03
CA ARG A 323 -10.85 20.86 -37.71
C ARG A 323 -11.81 19.67 -37.76
N GLY A 324 -12.96 19.78 -37.12
CA GLY A 324 -13.98 18.75 -37.03
C GLY A 324 -14.14 18.18 -35.63
N GLU A 325 -14.61 16.92 -35.55
CA GLU A 325 -14.86 16.26 -34.26
C GLU A 325 -13.57 15.98 -33.50
N PRO A 326 -13.48 16.29 -32.20
CA PRO A 326 -12.30 15.99 -31.39
C PRO A 326 -11.97 14.50 -31.34
N THR A 327 -10.73 14.14 -31.63
CA THR A 327 -10.28 12.75 -31.67
C THR A 327 -9.28 12.50 -30.54
N PRO A 328 -9.73 12.02 -29.37
CA PRO A 328 -8.84 11.82 -28.21
C PRO A 328 -7.86 10.66 -28.47
N ARG A 329 -6.66 10.79 -27.88
CA ARG A 329 -5.74 9.67 -27.79
C ARG A 329 -6.13 8.81 -26.58
N ASN A 330 -6.80 7.71 -26.84
CA ASN A 330 -7.22 6.75 -25.82
C ASN A 330 -6.10 5.77 -25.47
N GLY A 331 -6.09 5.31 -24.20
CA GLY A 331 -5.28 4.20 -23.74
C GLY A 331 -5.99 2.85 -23.86
N THR A 332 -5.81 1.98 -22.87
CA THR A 332 -6.38 0.61 -22.86
C THR A 332 -7.05 0.24 -21.54
N LYS A 333 -7.02 1.13 -20.53
CA LYS A 333 -7.57 0.86 -19.21
C LYS A 333 -9.01 1.38 -19.09
N SER A 334 -9.87 0.63 -18.43
CA SER A 334 -11.23 1.04 -18.08
C SER A 334 -11.65 0.38 -16.75
N ASP A 335 -12.16 1.16 -15.83
CA ASP A 335 -12.83 0.71 -14.61
C ASP A 335 -14.32 0.42 -14.83
N GLN A 336 -14.83 0.67 -16.05
CA GLN A 336 -16.24 0.51 -16.46
C GLN A 336 -17.24 1.34 -15.64
N ALA A 337 -16.75 2.26 -14.84
CA ALA A 337 -17.56 3.12 -13.98
C ALA A 337 -17.49 4.58 -14.38
N HIS A 338 -16.29 5.08 -14.67
CA HIS A 338 -16.07 6.50 -14.93
C HIS A 338 -15.31 6.74 -16.24
N PRO A 339 -15.51 7.90 -16.91
CA PRO A 339 -14.63 8.35 -17.99
C PRO A 339 -13.30 8.87 -17.42
N PRO A 340 -12.30 9.12 -18.28
CA PRO A 340 -11.09 9.83 -17.89
C PRO A 340 -11.39 11.20 -17.28
N ILE A 341 -10.46 11.70 -16.47
CA ILE A 341 -10.58 13.02 -15.83
C ILE A 341 -10.57 14.11 -16.92
N HIS A 342 -11.61 14.94 -16.93
CA HIS A 342 -11.78 16.02 -17.89
C HIS A 342 -12.58 17.19 -17.30
N PRO A 343 -12.46 18.40 -17.86
CA PRO A 343 -13.29 19.53 -17.43
C PRO A 343 -14.74 19.33 -17.85
N THR A 344 -15.67 19.53 -16.92
CA THR A 344 -17.12 19.44 -17.14
C THR A 344 -17.76 20.82 -17.30
N LYS A 345 -17.09 21.88 -16.84
CA LYS A 345 -17.57 23.27 -16.89
C LYS A 345 -16.39 24.24 -16.90
N TYR A 346 -16.51 25.31 -17.68
CA TYR A 346 -15.54 26.42 -17.64
C TYR A 346 -15.65 27.23 -16.36
N THR A 347 -14.54 27.69 -15.83
CA THR A 347 -14.46 28.65 -14.72
C THR A 347 -13.16 29.46 -14.75
N CYS A 348 -13.25 30.75 -14.44
CA CYS A 348 -12.13 31.67 -14.26
C CYS A 348 -11.92 32.08 -12.78
N ASN A 349 -12.78 31.63 -11.85
CA ASN A 349 -12.85 32.16 -10.48
C ASN A 349 -11.94 31.42 -9.49
N LEU A 350 -11.16 30.43 -9.94
CA LEU A 350 -10.26 29.64 -9.09
C LEU A 350 -8.96 30.39 -8.81
N GLN A 351 -8.33 30.12 -7.65
CA GLN A 351 -7.08 30.75 -7.23
C GLN A 351 -6.05 29.71 -6.75
N GLY A 352 -4.78 30.12 -6.68
CA GLY A 352 -3.70 29.32 -6.14
C GLY A 352 -3.56 27.95 -6.83
N ASN A 353 -3.36 26.91 -6.06
CA ASN A 353 -3.20 25.55 -6.57
C ASN A 353 -4.46 24.98 -7.22
N GLU A 354 -5.65 25.41 -6.80
CA GLU A 354 -6.91 25.00 -7.45
C GLU A 354 -6.96 25.44 -8.92
N ARG A 355 -6.59 26.71 -9.19
CA ARG A 355 -6.47 27.22 -10.56
C ARG A 355 -5.42 26.47 -11.36
N ARG A 356 -4.25 26.25 -10.79
CA ARG A 356 -3.12 25.56 -11.47
C ARG A 356 -3.49 24.12 -11.84
N LEU A 357 -4.17 23.40 -10.95
CA LEU A 357 -4.60 22.02 -11.22
C LEU A 357 -5.72 21.98 -12.25
N TYR A 358 -6.72 22.86 -12.15
CA TYR A 358 -7.80 22.96 -13.13
C TYR A 358 -7.25 23.31 -14.52
N GLU A 359 -6.40 24.33 -14.63
CA GLU A 359 -5.71 24.68 -15.88
C GLU A 359 -4.93 23.53 -16.47
N PHE A 360 -4.21 22.75 -15.63
CA PHE A 360 -3.50 21.56 -16.06
C PHE A 360 -4.46 20.53 -16.66
N ILE A 361 -5.57 20.23 -16.00
CA ILE A 361 -6.57 19.25 -16.46
C ILE A 361 -7.18 19.72 -17.79
N VAL A 362 -7.54 21.01 -17.93
CA VAL A 362 -8.07 21.56 -19.18
C VAL A 362 -7.05 21.44 -20.31
N ARG A 363 -5.81 21.90 -20.10
CA ARG A 363 -4.75 21.86 -21.11
C ARG A 363 -4.40 20.42 -21.51
N HIS A 364 -4.43 19.48 -20.56
CA HIS A 364 -4.23 18.06 -20.83
C HIS A 364 -5.35 17.47 -21.68
N PHE A 365 -6.60 17.80 -21.35
CA PHE A 365 -7.78 17.37 -22.11
C PHE A 365 -7.72 17.90 -23.56
N LEU A 366 -7.47 19.20 -23.75
CA LEU A 366 -7.34 19.80 -25.08
C LEU A 366 -6.17 19.22 -25.88
N ALA A 367 -5.03 18.98 -25.23
CA ALA A 367 -3.88 18.32 -25.85
C ALA A 367 -4.22 16.90 -26.27
N CYS A 368 -4.88 16.11 -25.40
CA CYS A 368 -5.33 14.74 -25.71
C CYS A 368 -6.27 14.71 -26.93
N CYS A 369 -7.18 15.68 -27.04
CA CYS A 369 -8.16 15.80 -28.14
C CYS A 369 -7.59 16.43 -29.42
N SER A 370 -6.31 16.82 -29.45
CA SER A 370 -5.66 17.49 -30.59
C SER A 370 -4.91 16.50 -31.50
N GLN A 371 -3.82 16.93 -32.09
CA GLN A 371 -2.96 16.16 -32.98
C GLN A 371 -1.54 16.05 -32.43
N ASP A 372 -0.82 14.97 -32.82
CA ASP A 372 0.57 14.77 -32.47
C ASP A 372 1.44 15.88 -33.09
N ALA A 373 2.49 16.30 -32.38
CA ALA A 373 3.49 17.19 -32.96
C ALA A 373 4.31 16.44 -34.00
N LYS A 374 4.60 17.09 -35.10
CA LYS A 374 5.29 16.52 -36.27
C LYS A 374 6.61 17.25 -36.49
N GLY A 375 7.65 16.51 -36.78
CA GLY A 375 8.96 17.03 -37.12
C GLY A 375 9.65 16.12 -38.13
N GLN A 376 10.81 16.57 -38.56
CA GLN A 376 11.73 15.84 -39.42
C GLN A 376 13.05 15.63 -38.68
N GLU A 377 13.43 14.40 -38.45
CA GLU A 377 14.72 14.04 -37.85
C GLU A 377 15.72 13.81 -38.94
N THR A 378 16.81 14.56 -38.94
CA THR A 378 17.94 14.36 -39.83
C THR A 378 19.07 13.71 -39.04
N THR A 379 19.64 12.68 -39.61
CA THR A 379 20.79 11.95 -39.07
C THR A 379 21.94 12.05 -40.04
N VAL A 380 23.09 12.51 -39.61
CA VAL A 380 24.34 12.52 -40.38
C VAL A 380 25.31 11.55 -39.73
N GLU A 381 25.75 10.55 -40.52
CA GLU A 381 26.75 9.57 -40.08
C GLU A 381 28.09 9.88 -40.77
N ILE A 382 29.13 9.96 -39.96
CA ILE A 382 30.51 10.19 -40.44
C ILE A 382 31.40 9.00 -40.08
N ASP A 383 32.45 8.82 -40.87
CA ASP A 383 33.51 7.85 -40.67
C ASP A 383 34.82 8.57 -40.45
N ILE A 384 35.57 8.17 -39.41
CA ILE A 384 36.92 8.58 -39.16
C ILE A 384 37.73 7.31 -38.87
N ALA A 385 38.68 6.94 -39.70
CA ALA A 385 39.53 5.73 -39.58
C ALA A 385 38.72 4.45 -39.28
N ASN A 386 37.61 4.21 -39.98
CA ASN A 386 36.65 3.14 -39.80
C ASN A 386 35.81 3.18 -38.47
N GLU A 387 35.90 4.24 -37.70
CA GLU A 387 35.01 4.48 -36.60
C GLU A 387 33.84 5.39 -36.98
N ARG A 388 32.63 5.02 -36.56
CA ARG A 388 31.40 5.72 -36.92
C ARG A 388 30.91 6.65 -35.84
N PHE A 389 30.53 7.87 -36.27
CA PHE A 389 29.93 8.87 -35.39
C PHE A 389 28.66 9.41 -36.02
N VAL A 390 27.70 9.79 -35.16
CA VAL A 390 26.36 10.20 -35.62
C VAL A 390 25.96 11.52 -34.95
N ALA A 391 25.50 12.45 -35.78
CA ALA A 391 24.81 13.65 -35.32
C ALA A 391 23.31 13.58 -35.65
N HIS A 392 22.49 14.10 -34.74
CA HIS A 392 21.04 14.15 -34.96
C HIS A 392 20.58 15.62 -34.94
N GLY A 393 19.84 15.97 -35.98
CA GLY A 393 19.06 17.21 -36.05
C GLY A 393 17.58 16.95 -35.91
N LEU A 394 16.81 17.95 -35.56
CA LEU A 394 15.37 17.94 -35.50
C LEU A 394 14.80 19.27 -35.94
N MET A 395 13.94 19.24 -36.96
CA MET A 395 13.16 20.38 -37.41
C MET A 395 11.69 20.13 -37.06
N ILE A 396 11.06 21.03 -36.31
CA ILE A 396 9.65 20.93 -35.96
C ILE A 396 8.82 21.51 -37.10
N LEU A 397 8.00 20.67 -37.72
CA LEU A 397 7.10 21.06 -38.81
C LEU A 397 5.75 21.57 -38.30
N ALA A 398 5.24 20.96 -37.24
CA ALA A 398 3.99 21.37 -36.62
C ALA A 398 4.00 21.06 -35.11
N ARG A 399 3.81 22.07 -34.29
CA ARG A 399 3.79 21.95 -32.82
C ARG A 399 2.50 21.29 -32.33
N ASN A 400 1.36 21.57 -32.94
CA ASN A 400 0.05 20.98 -32.64
C ASN A 400 -0.29 21.07 -31.13
N TYR A 401 -0.42 19.92 -30.43
CA TYR A 401 -0.78 19.90 -29.01
C TYR A 401 0.20 20.65 -28.10
N LEU A 402 1.47 20.81 -28.51
CA LEU A 402 2.46 21.54 -27.72
C LEU A 402 2.17 23.04 -27.56
N ASP A 403 1.29 23.58 -28.39
CA ASP A 403 0.90 25.00 -28.32
C ASP A 403 -0.03 25.24 -27.12
N VAL A 404 -0.79 24.26 -26.66
CA VAL A 404 -1.64 24.33 -25.49
C VAL A 404 -1.03 23.64 -24.26
N TYR A 405 -0.01 22.80 -24.43
CA TYR A 405 0.55 21.95 -23.38
C TYR A 405 1.99 22.31 -23.02
N PRO A 406 2.21 23.39 -22.25
CA PRO A 406 3.56 23.93 -21.95
C PRO A 406 4.37 23.01 -21.02
N TYR A 407 3.80 21.95 -20.51
CA TYR A 407 4.42 21.01 -19.58
C TYR A 407 5.42 20.05 -20.27
N GLU A 408 5.44 20.04 -21.60
CA GLU A 408 6.40 19.30 -22.40
C GLU A 408 7.24 20.24 -23.29
N LYS A 409 8.53 19.92 -23.39
CA LYS A 409 9.45 20.63 -24.28
C LYS A 409 9.80 19.77 -25.46
N TRP A 410 9.74 20.35 -26.64
CA TRP A 410 10.26 19.79 -27.88
C TRP A 410 10.83 20.94 -28.67
N SER A 411 12.17 20.94 -28.86
CA SER A 411 12.90 22.07 -29.44
C SER A 411 13.57 21.60 -30.71
N ASP A 412 13.63 22.48 -31.69
CA ASP A 412 14.48 22.30 -32.86
C ASP A 412 15.92 22.10 -32.44
N LYS A 413 16.63 21.24 -33.16
CA LYS A 413 18.06 21.08 -33.12
C LYS A 413 18.56 21.23 -34.54
N VAL A 414 19.03 22.43 -34.84
CA VAL A 414 19.56 22.73 -36.15
C VAL A 414 20.79 21.86 -36.41
N LEU A 415 20.87 21.27 -37.54
CA LEU A 415 22.02 20.53 -38.03
C LEU A 415 22.40 21.15 -39.37
N PRO A 416 23.66 21.61 -39.56
CA PRO A 416 24.16 22.10 -40.82
C PRO A 416 23.96 21.13 -41.98
N VAL A 417 23.97 21.63 -43.19
CA VAL A 417 23.80 20.80 -44.35
C VAL A 417 25.15 20.14 -44.70
N TYR A 418 25.14 18.81 -44.63
CA TYR A 418 26.25 17.97 -45.10
C TYR A 418 25.92 17.29 -46.41
N GLU A 419 26.94 17.05 -47.24
CA GLU A 419 26.75 16.25 -48.46
C GLU A 419 27.37 14.87 -48.30
N LYS A 420 26.71 13.84 -48.85
CA LYS A 420 27.23 12.49 -48.76
C LYS A 420 28.50 12.36 -49.57
N GLY A 421 29.55 11.85 -48.96
CA GLY A 421 30.88 11.71 -49.52
C GLY A 421 31.78 12.95 -49.28
N SER A 422 31.26 14.05 -48.76
CA SER A 422 32.07 15.19 -48.39
C SER A 422 33.04 14.83 -47.26
N ARG A 423 34.18 15.50 -47.25
CA ARG A 423 35.24 15.31 -46.27
C ARG A 423 35.50 16.65 -45.55
N PHE A 424 35.70 16.58 -44.25
CA PHE A 424 36.06 17.74 -43.46
C PHE A 424 36.98 17.35 -42.32
N GLN A 425 37.76 18.33 -41.85
CA GLN A 425 38.57 18.17 -40.64
C GLN A 425 37.71 18.48 -39.42
N PRO A 426 37.50 17.53 -38.48
CA PRO A 426 36.84 17.83 -37.20
C PRO A 426 37.60 18.92 -36.43
N THR A 427 36.85 19.77 -35.74
CA THR A 427 37.43 20.78 -34.88
C THR A 427 38.11 20.17 -33.64
N THR A 428 37.46 19.18 -33.05
CA THR A 428 38.07 18.38 -31.98
C THR A 428 37.70 16.89 -32.14
N VAL A 429 38.69 16.04 -31.81
CA VAL A 429 38.49 14.60 -31.54
C VAL A 429 39.10 14.35 -30.18
N GLU A 430 38.30 13.99 -29.23
CA GLU A 430 38.70 13.85 -27.82
C GLU A 430 38.27 12.49 -27.25
N MET A 431 39.21 11.86 -26.52
CA MET A 431 38.81 10.73 -25.66
C MET A 431 38.36 11.29 -24.31
N VAL A 432 37.11 11.01 -23.98
CA VAL A 432 36.46 11.48 -22.72
C VAL A 432 36.23 10.30 -21.84
N ASP A 433 36.66 10.39 -20.60
CA ASP A 433 36.35 9.46 -19.51
C ASP A 433 35.07 9.83 -18.79
N GLY A 434 34.53 8.87 -18.09
CA GLY A 434 33.34 9.02 -17.25
C GLY A 434 33.14 7.80 -16.36
N GLU A 435 32.29 7.92 -15.39
CA GLU A 435 31.90 6.81 -14.51
C GLU A 435 30.40 6.59 -14.57
N THR A 436 30.00 5.32 -14.42
CA THR A 436 28.58 4.99 -14.24
C THR A 436 28.12 5.55 -12.90
N SER A 437 26.86 5.99 -12.83
CA SER A 437 26.29 6.57 -11.62
C SER A 437 25.16 5.68 -11.08
N PRO A 438 24.96 5.65 -9.76
CA PRO A 438 23.85 4.91 -9.16
C PRO A 438 22.51 5.49 -9.60
N PRO A 439 21.43 4.71 -9.52
CA PRO A 439 20.10 5.22 -9.73
C PRO A 439 19.80 6.32 -8.71
N GLN A 440 19.00 7.31 -9.10
CA GLN A 440 18.62 8.37 -8.17
C GLN A 440 17.57 7.89 -7.17
N LEU A 441 17.51 8.52 -5.99
CA LEU A 441 16.41 8.32 -5.03
C LEU A 441 15.06 8.57 -5.71
N LEU A 442 14.02 7.87 -5.26
CA LEU A 442 12.68 7.97 -5.83
C LEU A 442 12.08 9.36 -5.59
N THR A 443 11.51 9.95 -6.63
CA THR A 443 10.53 11.02 -6.49
C THR A 443 9.16 10.43 -6.16
N GLU A 444 8.22 11.25 -5.70
CA GLU A 444 6.84 10.82 -5.45
C GLU A 444 6.22 10.18 -6.70
N ALA A 445 6.41 10.78 -7.87
CA ALA A 445 5.93 10.23 -9.12
C ALA A 445 6.58 8.90 -9.52
N ASP A 446 7.85 8.65 -9.13
CA ASP A 446 8.50 7.35 -9.36
C ASP A 446 7.94 6.29 -8.42
N LEU A 447 7.67 6.66 -7.15
CA LEU A 447 7.05 5.78 -6.17
C LEU A 447 5.64 5.39 -6.58
N ILE A 448 4.81 6.35 -7.02
CA ILE A 448 3.46 6.09 -7.56
C ILE A 448 3.55 5.14 -8.77
N SER A 449 4.52 5.34 -9.67
CA SER A 449 4.70 4.46 -10.83
C SER A 449 5.07 3.02 -10.44
N LEU A 450 5.84 2.84 -9.36
CA LEU A 450 6.15 1.51 -8.81
C LEU A 450 4.93 0.88 -8.16
N MET A 451 4.18 1.65 -7.37
CA MET A 451 2.94 1.18 -6.75
C MET A 451 1.94 0.71 -7.81
N GLU A 452 1.68 1.53 -8.84
CA GLU A 452 0.82 1.18 -9.99
C GLU A 452 1.29 -0.11 -10.68
N LYS A 453 2.58 -0.18 -11.01
CA LYS A 453 3.17 -1.33 -11.71
C LYS A 453 2.95 -2.65 -10.95
N HIS A 454 2.95 -2.60 -9.64
CA HIS A 454 2.84 -3.77 -8.77
C HIS A 454 1.44 -3.93 -8.12
N GLY A 455 0.44 -3.15 -8.55
CA GLY A 455 -0.94 -3.27 -8.08
C GLY A 455 -1.13 -2.89 -6.61
N ILE A 456 -0.36 -1.91 -6.11
CA ILE A 456 -0.48 -1.37 -4.75
C ILE A 456 -1.19 -0.01 -4.80
N GLY A 457 -2.23 0.18 -3.99
CA GLY A 457 -2.98 1.44 -3.93
C GLY A 457 -4.05 1.54 -5.00
N THR A 458 -4.78 0.45 -5.26
CA THR A 458 -5.98 0.43 -6.11
C THR A 458 -7.02 1.43 -5.63
N ASP A 459 -7.97 1.76 -6.50
CA ASP A 459 -9.00 2.77 -6.24
C ASP A 459 -8.40 4.16 -5.89
N ALA A 460 -7.23 4.47 -6.49
CA ALA A 460 -6.55 5.77 -6.35
C ALA A 460 -6.16 6.14 -4.90
N THR A 461 -5.69 5.18 -4.12
CA THR A 461 -5.26 5.38 -2.71
C THR A 461 -3.74 5.57 -2.54
N HIS A 462 -2.98 5.73 -3.63
CA HIS A 462 -1.52 5.92 -3.62
C HIS A 462 -1.11 7.07 -2.69
N ALA A 463 -1.78 8.22 -2.81
CA ALA A 463 -1.52 9.42 -2.03
C ALA A 463 -1.62 9.19 -0.51
N GLU A 464 -2.60 8.40 -0.06
CA GLU A 464 -2.82 8.08 1.36
C GLU A 464 -1.69 7.22 1.94
N HIS A 465 -1.26 6.20 1.20
CA HIS A 465 -0.17 5.31 1.64
C HIS A 465 1.16 6.03 1.69
N ILE A 466 1.46 6.88 0.70
CA ILE A 466 2.67 7.72 0.68
C ILE A 466 2.66 8.70 1.86
N GLU A 467 1.53 9.36 2.12
CA GLU A 467 1.43 10.27 3.25
C GLU A 467 1.57 9.53 4.60
N THR A 468 1.04 8.32 4.70
CA THR A 468 1.14 7.51 5.92
C THR A 468 2.59 7.17 6.26
N ILE A 469 3.41 6.73 5.31
CA ILE A 469 4.84 6.43 5.59
C ILE A 469 5.64 7.67 5.96
N LYS A 470 5.24 8.85 5.49
CA LYS A 470 5.82 10.15 5.90
C LYS A 470 5.42 10.52 7.33
N ILE A 471 4.11 10.48 7.64
CA ILE A 471 3.59 10.80 8.99
C ILE A 471 4.17 9.86 10.05
N ARG A 472 4.38 8.59 9.72
CA ARG A 472 5.00 7.61 10.62
C ARG A 472 6.52 7.74 10.73
N MET A 473 7.10 8.70 10.05
CA MET A 473 8.56 8.93 10.00
C MET A 473 9.36 7.71 9.52
N TYR A 474 8.73 6.85 8.70
CA TYR A 474 9.43 5.75 8.04
C TYR A 474 10.29 6.25 6.91
N VAL A 475 9.91 7.38 6.31
CA VAL A 475 10.66 8.08 5.27
C VAL A 475 10.69 9.58 5.52
N GLY A 476 11.78 10.21 5.11
CA GLY A 476 11.91 11.65 4.99
C GLY A 476 12.00 12.09 3.54
N LEU A 477 12.09 13.40 3.31
CA LEU A 477 12.30 13.99 2.00
C LEU A 477 13.62 14.76 1.97
N THR A 478 14.36 14.60 0.90
CA THR A 478 15.52 15.45 0.59
C THR A 478 15.05 16.85 0.15
N PRO A 479 15.93 17.86 0.13
CA PRO A 479 15.59 19.19 -0.42
C PRO A 479 15.03 19.11 -1.85
N ASP A 480 15.46 18.13 -2.65
CA ASP A 480 14.99 17.87 -4.02
C ASP A 480 13.68 17.10 -4.08
N GLN A 481 12.98 16.96 -2.94
CA GLN A 481 11.71 16.22 -2.82
C GLN A 481 11.81 14.73 -3.24
N ARG A 482 12.91 14.06 -2.88
CA ARG A 482 13.11 12.63 -3.08
C ARG A 482 13.01 11.90 -1.76
N PHE A 483 12.49 10.69 -1.79
CA PHE A 483 12.32 9.88 -0.59
C PHE A 483 13.66 9.34 -0.08
N LEU A 484 13.90 9.54 1.20
CA LEU A 484 15.01 8.98 1.95
C LEU A 484 14.44 8.11 3.08
N PRO A 485 14.79 6.81 3.21
CA PRO A 485 14.30 6.02 4.31
C PRO A 485 14.87 6.51 5.63
N GLY A 486 14.02 6.60 6.66
CA GLY A 486 14.44 6.86 8.04
C GLY A 486 14.96 5.60 8.72
N HIS A 487 15.65 5.74 9.84
CA HIS A 487 16.19 4.63 10.63
C HIS A 487 15.12 3.59 11.00
N LEU A 488 13.94 4.06 11.43
CA LEU A 488 12.81 3.18 11.74
C LEU A 488 12.32 2.41 10.51
N GLY A 489 12.21 3.11 9.37
CA GLY A 489 11.79 2.48 8.11
C GLY A 489 12.79 1.43 7.62
N MET A 490 14.10 1.73 7.68
CA MET A 490 15.16 0.78 7.34
C MET A 490 15.10 -0.46 8.23
N GLY A 491 15.13 -0.27 9.55
CA GLY A 491 15.15 -1.37 10.50
C GLY A 491 13.90 -2.26 10.44
N LEU A 492 12.71 -1.69 10.15
CA LEU A 492 11.50 -2.47 9.95
C LEU A 492 11.60 -3.37 8.71
N VAL A 493 12.00 -2.83 7.56
CA VAL A 493 12.13 -3.62 6.32
C VAL A 493 13.22 -4.67 6.47
N GLU A 494 14.38 -4.32 6.98
CA GLU A 494 15.50 -5.25 7.20
C GLU A 494 15.18 -6.36 8.20
N GLY A 495 14.47 -6.02 9.26
CA GLY A 495 14.00 -6.98 10.25
C GLY A 495 13.09 -8.03 9.63
N TYR A 496 12.05 -7.62 8.91
CA TYR A 496 11.13 -8.54 8.24
C TYR A 496 11.78 -9.32 7.10
N ASP A 497 12.61 -8.70 6.27
CA ASP A 497 13.35 -9.38 5.20
C ASP A 497 14.27 -10.48 5.77
N SER A 498 14.94 -10.20 6.91
CA SER A 498 15.81 -11.16 7.59
C SER A 498 15.06 -12.36 8.17
N MET A 499 13.76 -12.23 8.47
CA MET A 499 12.90 -13.35 8.88
C MET A 499 12.60 -14.32 7.74
N GLY A 500 12.89 -13.92 6.49
CA GLY A 500 12.56 -14.67 5.28
C GLY A 500 11.12 -14.42 4.79
N TYR A 501 10.51 -13.32 5.22
CA TYR A 501 9.20 -12.89 4.76
C TYR A 501 9.30 -11.63 3.93
N GLU A 502 8.76 -11.71 2.76
CA GLU A 502 8.70 -10.59 1.81
C GLU A 502 7.53 -9.65 2.10
N MET A 503 7.34 -9.27 3.38
CA MET A 503 6.25 -8.37 3.78
C MET A 503 6.42 -6.95 3.23
N SER A 504 7.65 -6.56 2.93
CA SER A 504 7.99 -5.32 2.24
C SER A 504 7.78 -5.39 0.72
N LYS A 505 7.46 -6.59 0.18
CA LYS A 505 7.18 -6.82 -1.24
C LYS A 505 5.69 -6.68 -1.54
N PRO A 506 5.33 -6.37 -2.80
CA PRO A 506 3.95 -6.13 -3.19
C PRO A 506 3.09 -7.40 -3.33
N ASP A 507 3.70 -8.58 -3.46
CA ASP A 507 3.04 -9.80 -3.92
C ASP A 507 1.83 -10.22 -3.08
N LEU A 508 1.96 -10.18 -1.75
CA LEU A 508 0.86 -10.52 -0.83
C LEU A 508 -0.36 -9.61 -1.02
N ARG A 509 -0.13 -8.31 -1.19
CA ARG A 509 -1.22 -7.36 -1.40
C ARG A 509 -1.78 -7.43 -2.81
N ALA A 510 -0.95 -7.58 -3.82
CA ALA A 510 -1.38 -7.70 -5.22
C ALA A 510 -2.27 -8.95 -5.41
N GLU A 511 -1.95 -10.07 -4.75
CA GLU A 511 -2.80 -11.27 -4.76
C GLU A 511 -4.16 -11.00 -4.09
N LEU A 512 -4.18 -10.31 -2.94
CA LEU A 512 -5.42 -9.91 -2.30
C LEU A 512 -6.27 -9.03 -3.22
N GLU A 513 -5.70 -8.03 -3.87
CA GLU A 513 -6.43 -7.16 -4.81
C GLU A 513 -7.00 -7.94 -6.01
N ALA A 514 -6.24 -8.93 -6.51
CA ALA A 514 -6.74 -9.82 -7.55
C ALA A 514 -7.95 -10.66 -7.06
N ASP A 515 -7.91 -11.14 -5.83
CA ASP A 515 -9.01 -11.87 -5.22
C ASP A 515 -10.25 -10.99 -4.98
N LEU A 516 -10.06 -9.75 -4.51
CA LEU A 516 -11.15 -8.78 -4.35
C LEU A 516 -11.83 -8.48 -5.70
N LYS A 517 -11.05 -8.34 -6.77
CA LYS A 517 -11.59 -8.17 -8.11
C LYS A 517 -12.45 -9.37 -8.54
N LEU A 518 -12.04 -10.59 -8.21
CA LEU A 518 -12.84 -11.80 -8.50
C LEU A 518 -14.13 -11.86 -7.69
N ILE A 519 -14.20 -11.26 -6.48
CA ILE A 519 -15.46 -11.08 -5.74
C ILE A 519 -16.36 -10.10 -6.49
N CYS A 520 -15.86 -8.93 -6.90
CA CYS A 520 -16.63 -7.95 -7.68
C CYS A 520 -17.22 -8.56 -8.95
N GLU A 521 -16.48 -9.44 -9.62
CA GLU A 521 -16.92 -10.15 -10.83
C GLU A 521 -17.87 -11.34 -10.55
N GLY A 522 -18.19 -11.64 -9.28
CA GLY A 522 -19.00 -12.77 -8.86
C GLY A 522 -18.35 -14.15 -9.11
N LYS A 523 -17.04 -14.20 -9.34
CA LYS A 523 -16.27 -15.44 -9.64
C LYS A 523 -15.73 -16.13 -8.41
N LYS A 524 -15.57 -15.42 -7.28
CA LYS A 524 -15.17 -15.99 -5.99
C LYS A 524 -16.15 -15.58 -4.89
N ASP A 525 -16.42 -16.50 -3.99
CA ASP A 525 -17.21 -16.23 -2.79
C ASP A 525 -16.41 -15.45 -1.75
N LYS A 526 -17.03 -14.42 -1.15
CA LYS A 526 -16.39 -13.52 -0.18
C LYS A 526 -15.86 -14.24 1.07
N PHE A 527 -16.58 -15.24 1.58
CA PHE A 527 -16.18 -15.98 2.79
C PHE A 527 -15.00 -16.91 2.52
N VAL A 528 -14.91 -17.45 1.30
CA VAL A 528 -13.77 -18.25 0.87
C VAL A 528 -12.51 -17.39 0.81
N VAL A 529 -12.59 -16.23 0.17
CA VAL A 529 -11.45 -15.28 0.07
C VAL A 529 -11.05 -14.81 1.46
N LEU A 530 -12.01 -14.37 2.28
CA LEU A 530 -11.74 -13.88 3.63
C LEU A 530 -10.98 -14.93 4.46
N ARG A 531 -11.46 -16.17 4.47
CA ARG A 531 -10.83 -17.27 5.21
C ARG A 531 -9.42 -17.56 4.71
N GLN A 532 -9.23 -17.71 3.40
CA GLN A 532 -7.93 -18.00 2.80
C GLN A 532 -6.89 -16.93 3.12
N GLN A 533 -7.29 -15.67 3.04
CA GLN A 533 -6.39 -14.56 3.33
C GLN A 533 -6.11 -14.43 4.84
N ILE A 534 -7.10 -14.65 5.72
CA ILE A 534 -6.88 -14.72 7.18
C ILE A 534 -5.86 -15.81 7.52
N GLU A 535 -6.07 -17.05 7.04
CA GLU A 535 -5.16 -18.19 7.29
C GLU A 535 -3.72 -17.88 6.82
N LYS A 536 -3.58 -17.25 5.64
CA LYS A 536 -2.30 -16.86 5.07
C LYS A 536 -1.57 -15.84 5.95
N TYR A 537 -2.24 -14.72 6.29
CA TYR A 537 -1.64 -13.68 7.12
C TYR A 537 -1.42 -14.12 8.58
N GLN A 538 -2.28 -14.97 9.12
CA GLN A 538 -2.11 -15.57 10.47
C GLN A 538 -0.85 -16.44 10.52
N LYS A 539 -0.59 -17.22 9.48
CA LYS A 539 0.65 -18.00 9.36
C LYS A 539 1.88 -17.10 9.34
N VAL A 540 1.88 -16.08 8.46
CA VAL A 540 2.97 -15.09 8.38
C VAL A 540 3.19 -14.41 9.72
N PHE A 541 2.11 -14.01 10.41
CA PHE A 541 2.18 -13.39 11.72
C PHE A 541 2.79 -14.32 12.79
N THR A 542 2.36 -15.56 12.84
CA THR A 542 2.87 -16.57 13.80
C THR A 542 4.39 -16.75 13.66
N GLU A 543 4.85 -16.84 12.42
CA GLU A 543 6.27 -16.98 12.15
C GLU A 543 7.04 -15.68 12.42
N ALA A 544 6.46 -14.50 12.17
CA ALA A 544 7.05 -13.22 12.52
C ALA A 544 7.24 -13.07 14.04
N VAL A 545 6.26 -13.50 14.83
CA VAL A 545 6.37 -13.54 16.31
C VAL A 545 7.48 -14.49 16.74
N ALA A 546 7.59 -15.68 16.16
CA ALA A 546 8.63 -16.65 16.48
C ALA A 546 10.04 -16.14 16.15
N LYS A 547 10.19 -15.29 15.14
CA LYS A 547 11.47 -14.73 14.70
C LYS A 547 11.66 -13.25 15.10
N ALA A 548 10.89 -12.77 16.08
CA ALA A 548 10.86 -11.35 16.48
C ALA A 548 12.24 -10.78 16.88
N ASN A 549 13.15 -11.63 17.39
CA ASN A 549 14.52 -11.24 17.70
C ASN A 549 15.29 -10.67 16.50
N LYS A 550 14.95 -11.06 15.28
CA LYS A 550 15.56 -10.50 14.06
C LYS A 550 15.14 -9.04 13.82
N LEU A 551 13.90 -8.71 14.15
CA LEU A 551 13.41 -7.33 14.11
C LEU A 551 14.15 -6.46 15.15
N ASP A 552 14.34 -6.99 16.37
CA ASP A 552 15.06 -6.31 17.43
C ASP A 552 16.50 -6.05 17.03
N GLN A 553 17.16 -7.06 16.48
CA GLN A 553 18.55 -6.98 16.01
C GLN A 553 18.73 -5.97 14.86
N ALA A 554 17.80 -5.94 13.91
CA ALA A 554 17.84 -4.96 12.82
C ALA A 554 17.70 -3.53 13.34
N LEU A 555 16.78 -3.30 14.29
CA LEU A 555 16.57 -1.97 14.87
C LEU A 555 17.65 -1.55 15.83
N SER A 556 18.32 -2.50 16.52
CA SER A 556 19.46 -2.20 17.40
C SER A 556 20.62 -1.53 16.66
N GLN A 557 20.77 -1.78 15.37
CA GLN A 557 21.79 -1.11 14.54
C GLN A 557 21.58 0.40 14.41
N TYR A 558 20.33 0.86 14.57
CA TYR A 558 19.94 2.24 14.42
C TYR A 558 19.66 2.96 15.74
N PHE A 559 19.21 2.22 16.78
CA PHE A 559 18.73 2.80 18.04
C PHE A 559 19.55 2.43 19.27
N GLY A 560 20.62 1.63 19.06
CA GLY A 560 21.52 1.17 20.12
C GLY A 560 21.18 -0.25 20.61
N GLU A 561 22.17 -0.89 21.24
CA GLU A 561 22.06 -2.26 21.71
C GLU A 561 21.03 -2.43 22.82
N VAL A 562 20.23 -3.47 22.69
CA VAL A 562 19.26 -3.89 23.71
C VAL A 562 19.95 -4.84 24.68
N THR A 563 20.04 -4.46 25.94
CA THR A 563 20.72 -5.21 27.00
C THR A 563 20.01 -6.52 27.40
N ALA A 564 18.74 -6.66 27.12
CA ALA A 564 17.97 -7.89 27.32
C ALA A 564 16.85 -8.00 26.29
N LEU A 565 16.86 -9.06 25.51
CA LEU A 565 15.78 -9.42 24.60
C LEU A 565 14.58 -9.85 25.45
N ALA A 566 13.52 -9.03 25.45
CA ALA A 566 12.30 -9.35 26.19
C ALA A 566 11.63 -10.60 25.61
N GLN A 567 11.31 -11.55 26.46
CA GLN A 567 10.54 -12.74 26.06
C GLN A 567 9.12 -12.31 25.63
N PRO A 568 8.52 -12.97 24.62
CA PRO A 568 7.17 -12.62 24.14
C PRO A 568 6.13 -12.56 25.27
N GLU A 569 6.25 -13.43 26.26
CA GLU A 569 5.35 -13.52 27.43
C GLU A 569 5.40 -12.29 28.34
N GLU A 570 6.50 -11.55 28.33
CA GLU A 570 6.64 -10.30 29.08
C GLU A 570 6.00 -9.10 28.38
N ILE A 571 5.78 -9.19 27.07
CA ILE A 571 5.30 -8.06 26.24
C ILE A 571 3.80 -8.18 26.02
N TYR A 572 3.32 -9.37 25.74
CA TYR A 572 1.93 -9.63 25.38
C TYR A 572 1.24 -10.44 26.50
N PRO A 573 -0.07 -10.24 26.69
CA PRO A 573 -0.84 -11.16 27.51
C PRO A 573 -0.67 -12.58 26.98
N ALA A 574 -0.47 -13.53 27.89
CA ALA A 574 -0.30 -14.93 27.52
C ALA A 574 -1.44 -15.41 26.59
N MET A 575 -1.08 -16.21 25.61
CA MET A 575 -2.09 -16.83 24.75
C MET A 575 -3.10 -17.59 25.60
N PRO A 576 -4.40 -17.37 25.41
CA PRO A 576 -5.40 -18.10 26.18
C PRO A 576 -5.33 -19.59 25.81
N VAL A 577 -4.80 -20.38 26.72
CA VAL A 577 -4.65 -21.83 26.50
C VAL A 577 -6.02 -22.48 26.63
N SER A 578 -6.51 -23.11 25.56
CA SER A 578 -7.74 -23.89 25.60
C SER A 578 -7.58 -25.11 26.52
N ILE A 579 -8.47 -25.20 27.49
CA ILE A 579 -8.54 -26.32 28.44
C ILE A 579 -9.60 -27.33 28.00
N ARG A 580 -10.75 -26.85 27.52
CA ARG A 580 -11.82 -27.66 26.99
C ARG A 580 -12.76 -26.87 26.10
N LYS A 581 -13.59 -27.57 25.34
CA LYS A 581 -14.72 -26.93 24.62
C LYS A 581 -15.84 -26.55 25.60
N CYS A 582 -16.47 -25.40 25.36
CA CYS A 582 -17.59 -24.91 26.15
C CYS A 582 -18.83 -25.79 25.95
N PRO A 583 -19.50 -26.29 27.00
CA PRO A 583 -20.66 -27.12 26.87
C PRO A 583 -21.90 -26.38 26.36
N GLN A 584 -21.91 -25.04 26.36
CA GLN A 584 -23.05 -24.24 25.92
C GLN A 584 -22.94 -23.81 24.46
N CYS A 585 -21.74 -23.40 23.98
CA CYS A 585 -21.55 -22.82 22.64
C CYS A 585 -20.43 -23.48 21.84
N ASN A 586 -19.81 -24.53 22.36
CA ASN A 586 -18.70 -25.28 21.74
C ASN A 586 -17.42 -24.49 21.40
N SER A 587 -17.34 -23.21 21.82
CA SER A 587 -16.11 -22.43 21.75
C SER A 587 -15.11 -22.83 22.83
N ASP A 588 -13.89 -22.36 22.78
CA ASP A 588 -12.88 -22.70 23.77
C ASP A 588 -13.17 -22.10 25.14
N MET A 589 -12.89 -22.86 26.19
CA MET A 589 -12.80 -22.33 27.57
C MET A 589 -11.36 -22.24 28.00
N VAL A 590 -10.98 -21.06 28.49
CA VAL A 590 -9.61 -20.69 28.80
C VAL A 590 -9.45 -20.28 30.26
N LEU A 591 -8.28 -20.58 30.81
CA LEU A 591 -7.94 -20.20 32.18
C LEU A 591 -7.71 -18.69 32.27
N LYS A 592 -8.32 -18.04 33.26
CA LYS A 592 -8.21 -16.59 33.50
C LYS A 592 -8.02 -16.30 35.00
N SER A 593 -7.29 -15.22 35.31
CA SER A 593 -7.15 -14.70 36.66
C SER A 593 -8.20 -13.63 36.99
N LYS A 594 -8.64 -13.56 38.23
CA LYS A 594 -9.54 -12.51 38.76
C LYS A 594 -8.74 -11.25 39.13
N LYS A 595 -9.33 -10.06 39.02
CA LYS A 595 -8.69 -8.79 39.40
C LYS A 595 -8.27 -8.75 40.87
N ASN A 596 -8.96 -9.46 41.75
CA ASN A 596 -8.72 -9.48 43.20
C ASN A 596 -7.94 -10.74 43.65
N GLY A 597 -7.24 -11.39 42.73
CA GLY A 597 -6.62 -12.69 42.96
C GLY A 597 -7.58 -13.87 42.74
N GLY A 598 -7.03 -15.10 42.59
CA GLY A 598 -7.78 -16.29 42.27
C GLY A 598 -8.01 -16.49 40.75
N PHE A 599 -8.56 -17.64 40.39
CA PHE A 599 -8.63 -18.13 39.01
C PHE A 599 -10.07 -18.55 38.65
N TYR A 600 -10.35 -18.59 37.35
CA TYR A 600 -11.56 -19.15 36.79
C TYR A 600 -11.34 -19.61 35.33
N LEU A 601 -12.14 -20.57 34.89
CA LEU A 601 -12.18 -20.98 33.49
C LEU A 601 -13.38 -20.29 32.83
N GLY A 602 -13.13 -19.47 31.81
CA GLY A 602 -14.17 -18.70 31.14
C GLY A 602 -14.25 -19.01 29.65
N CYS A 603 -15.46 -19.01 29.09
CA CYS A 603 -15.65 -19.14 27.66
C CYS A 603 -15.04 -17.94 26.92
N VAL A 604 -14.39 -18.20 25.78
CA VAL A 604 -13.83 -17.13 24.92
C VAL A 604 -14.92 -16.27 24.28
N SER A 605 -16.11 -16.85 24.04
CA SER A 605 -17.27 -16.14 23.47
C SER A 605 -18.01 -15.24 24.47
N TYR A 606 -17.44 -14.92 25.63
CA TYR A 606 -18.04 -13.94 26.53
C TYR A 606 -18.02 -12.54 25.86
N PRO A 607 -19.10 -11.73 25.89
CA PRO A 607 -20.31 -11.86 26.73
C PRO A 607 -21.47 -12.66 26.12
N THR A 608 -21.37 -13.10 24.87
CA THR A 608 -22.42 -13.89 24.18
C THR A 608 -22.68 -15.21 24.88
N CYS A 609 -21.63 -15.90 25.31
CA CYS A 609 -21.71 -17.07 26.16
C CYS A 609 -21.12 -16.76 27.53
N LYS A 610 -21.96 -16.86 28.59
CA LYS A 610 -21.56 -16.54 29.97
C LYS A 610 -21.06 -17.77 30.74
N ALA A 611 -20.78 -18.89 30.06
CA ALA A 611 -20.27 -20.08 30.70
C ALA A 611 -18.93 -19.85 31.37
N ALA A 612 -18.85 -20.09 32.65
CA ALA A 612 -17.62 -19.96 33.45
C ALA A 612 -17.60 -20.98 34.57
N VAL A 613 -16.42 -21.45 34.95
CA VAL A 613 -16.14 -22.28 36.12
C VAL A 613 -15.27 -21.48 37.04
N TRP A 614 -15.80 -21.06 38.18
CA TRP A 614 -15.11 -20.29 39.18
C TRP A 614 -14.38 -21.21 40.14
N PHE A 615 -13.06 -20.97 40.33
CA PHE A 615 -12.30 -21.71 41.33
C PHE A 615 -12.40 -21.01 42.67
N PRO A 616 -12.53 -21.80 43.77
CA PRO A 616 -12.61 -21.24 45.13
C PRO A 616 -11.27 -20.57 45.52
N ASP A 617 -11.34 -19.75 46.56
CA ASP A 617 -10.17 -18.99 47.10
C ASP A 617 -9.13 -19.91 47.79
N SER A 618 -9.45 -21.18 47.96
CA SER A 618 -8.53 -22.23 48.39
C SER A 618 -7.47 -22.57 47.34
N VAL A 619 -7.70 -22.23 46.08
CA VAL A 619 -6.74 -22.45 44.98
C VAL A 619 -5.76 -21.28 44.95
N LEU A 620 -4.48 -21.54 45.25
CA LEU A 620 -3.39 -20.59 45.19
C LEU A 620 -2.86 -20.36 43.79
N GLU A 621 -2.75 -21.43 43.05
CA GLU A 621 -2.18 -21.44 41.71
C GLU A 621 -2.86 -22.54 40.88
N VAL A 622 -3.04 -22.28 39.57
CA VAL A 622 -3.55 -23.26 38.65
C VAL A 622 -2.88 -23.08 37.29
N SER A 623 -2.42 -24.16 36.70
CA SER A 623 -1.77 -24.18 35.38
C SER A 623 -2.32 -25.36 34.56
N LYS A 624 -2.18 -25.27 33.24
CA LYS A 624 -2.48 -26.38 32.34
C LYS A 624 -1.44 -27.48 32.54
N ASP A 625 -1.91 -28.71 32.57
CA ASP A 625 -1.07 -29.90 32.49
C ASP A 625 -1.11 -30.43 31.04
N ASP A 626 0.00 -30.99 30.58
CA ASP A 626 0.10 -31.49 29.20
C ASP A 626 -0.74 -32.77 28.95
N SER A 627 -1.19 -33.41 30.00
CA SER A 627 -2.01 -34.62 29.90
C SER A 627 -3.45 -34.29 29.55
N VAL A 628 -4.04 -35.12 28.70
CA VAL A 628 -5.45 -35.04 28.30
C VAL A 628 -6.24 -36.11 29.03
N CYS A 629 -7.46 -35.77 29.46
CA CYS A 629 -8.34 -36.73 30.15
C CYS A 629 -8.83 -37.83 29.19
N ALA A 630 -8.54 -39.08 29.51
CA ALA A 630 -8.96 -40.25 28.73
C ALA A 630 -10.46 -40.55 28.80
N VAL A 631 -11.14 -40.08 29.86
CA VAL A 631 -12.55 -40.31 30.13
C VAL A 631 -13.49 -39.36 29.41
N CYS A 632 -13.09 -38.07 29.28
CA CYS A 632 -13.92 -37.03 28.68
C CYS A 632 -13.88 -37.07 27.14
N LYS A 633 -14.89 -37.67 26.52
CA LYS A 633 -15.10 -37.75 25.06
C LYS A 633 -16.46 -37.15 24.70
N PRO A 634 -16.68 -36.60 23.48
CA PRO A 634 -15.80 -36.61 22.30
C PRO A 634 -14.74 -35.47 22.26
N HIS A 635 -14.87 -34.47 23.12
CA HIS A 635 -13.95 -33.33 23.10
C HIS A 635 -12.83 -33.50 24.13
N PRO A 636 -11.57 -33.35 23.74
CA PRO A 636 -10.43 -33.45 24.67
C PRO A 636 -10.55 -32.41 25.78
N VAL A 637 -10.35 -32.83 27.02
CA VAL A 637 -10.22 -31.92 28.19
C VAL A 637 -8.80 -32.05 28.72
N HIS A 638 -8.06 -30.97 28.67
CA HIS A 638 -6.74 -30.91 29.30
C HIS A 638 -6.88 -30.92 30.82
N ARG A 639 -6.03 -31.66 31.50
CA ARG A 639 -5.98 -31.66 32.95
C ARG A 639 -5.39 -30.34 33.43
N LEU A 640 -5.74 -29.95 34.67
CA LEU A 640 -5.20 -28.78 35.34
C LEU A 640 -4.39 -29.20 36.56
N LYS A 641 -3.23 -28.62 36.75
CA LYS A 641 -2.42 -28.73 37.96
C LYS A 641 -2.88 -27.64 38.94
N PHE A 642 -3.41 -28.02 40.05
CA PHE A 642 -3.88 -27.15 41.13
C PHE A 642 -2.90 -27.15 42.29
N LYS A 643 -2.68 -26.00 42.92
CA LYS A 643 -1.97 -25.82 44.16
C LYS A 643 -2.90 -25.17 45.16
N PHE A 644 -3.16 -25.87 46.28
CA PHE A 644 -4.09 -25.47 47.30
C PHE A 644 -3.42 -24.82 48.49
N LYS A 645 -4.16 -24.01 49.21
CA LYS A 645 -3.73 -23.44 50.51
C LYS A 645 -3.65 -24.54 51.57
N ARG A 646 -2.61 -24.52 52.43
CA ARG A 646 -2.53 -25.46 53.56
C ARG A 646 -3.76 -25.34 54.46
N GLY A 647 -4.39 -26.45 54.80
CA GLY A 647 -5.56 -26.52 55.63
C GLY A 647 -6.91 -26.17 55.01
N SER A 648 -6.92 -25.89 53.67
CA SER A 648 -8.15 -25.58 52.93
C SER A 648 -8.75 -26.74 52.13
N VAL A 649 -8.09 -27.89 52.16
CA VAL A 649 -8.50 -29.10 51.46
C VAL A 649 -8.44 -30.27 52.44
N PRO A 650 -9.26 -31.37 52.26
CA PRO A 650 -9.22 -32.52 53.09
C PRO A 650 -7.83 -33.13 53.28
N PRO A 651 -7.49 -33.72 54.43
CA PRO A 651 -6.15 -34.25 54.72
C PRO A 651 -5.64 -35.30 53.76
N LEU A 652 -6.53 -35.95 53.03
CA LEU A 652 -6.22 -36.99 52.05
C LEU A 652 -5.81 -36.46 50.68
N LEU A 653 -5.96 -35.12 50.42
CA LEU A 653 -5.61 -34.53 49.15
C LEU A 653 -4.23 -33.90 49.23
N PRO A 654 -3.31 -34.19 48.29
CA PRO A 654 -2.04 -33.50 48.23
C PRO A 654 -2.24 -32.01 47.92
N LEU A 655 -1.37 -31.15 48.43
CA LEU A 655 -1.41 -29.69 48.18
C LEU A 655 -1.20 -29.32 46.72
N GLU A 656 -0.58 -30.20 45.96
CA GLU A 656 -0.51 -30.12 44.47
C GLU A 656 -1.27 -31.31 43.88
N PHE A 657 -2.28 -31.06 43.07
CA PHE A 657 -3.14 -32.08 42.50
C PHE A 657 -3.38 -31.85 41.00
N VAL A 658 -3.23 -32.88 40.18
CA VAL A 658 -3.50 -32.84 38.75
C VAL A 658 -4.81 -33.55 38.46
N GLY A 659 -5.82 -32.81 38.03
CA GLY A 659 -7.16 -33.35 37.85
C GLY A 659 -7.91 -32.79 36.64
N CYS A 660 -9.02 -33.44 36.29
CA CYS A 660 -9.87 -33.12 35.16
C CYS A 660 -11.10 -32.32 35.58
N ILE A 661 -11.28 -31.14 35.00
CA ILE A 661 -12.47 -30.30 35.20
C ILE A 661 -13.64 -30.65 34.30
N GLY A 662 -13.59 -31.75 33.56
CA GLY A 662 -14.66 -32.22 32.67
C GLY A 662 -15.83 -32.85 33.39
N GLY A 663 -15.76 -33.05 34.73
CA GLY A 663 -16.77 -33.64 35.54
C GLY A 663 -16.58 -35.13 35.83
N CYS A 664 -15.52 -35.76 35.30
CA CYS A 664 -15.20 -37.18 35.55
C CYS A 664 -14.36 -37.39 36.82
N ASP A 665 -13.80 -36.32 37.39
CA ASP A 665 -12.99 -36.35 38.60
C ASP A 665 -13.87 -35.99 39.80
N GLU A 666 -14.24 -37.02 40.62
CA GLU A 666 -15.16 -36.84 41.72
C GLU A 666 -14.58 -35.95 42.83
N MET A 667 -13.29 -36.09 43.11
CA MET A 667 -12.64 -35.30 44.15
C MET A 667 -12.60 -33.79 43.77
N LEU A 668 -12.25 -33.47 42.54
CA LEU A 668 -12.27 -32.08 42.06
C LEU A 668 -13.72 -31.57 41.96
N ARG A 669 -14.67 -32.41 41.62
CA ARG A 669 -16.08 -32.02 41.51
C ARG A 669 -16.65 -31.55 42.87
N GLU A 670 -16.27 -32.20 43.95
CA GLU A 670 -16.66 -31.79 45.32
C GLU A 670 -15.94 -30.51 45.79
N ILE A 671 -14.63 -30.43 45.58
CA ILE A 671 -13.81 -29.29 46.07
C ILE A 671 -14.11 -28.00 45.29
N LEU A 672 -14.36 -28.10 44.00
CA LEU A 672 -14.58 -26.96 43.13
C LEU A 672 -16.05 -26.63 42.87
N ASP A 673 -16.98 -27.36 43.51
CA ASP A 673 -18.46 -27.26 43.32
C ASP A 673 -18.87 -27.25 41.82
N LEU A 674 -18.35 -28.22 41.04
CA LEU A 674 -18.55 -28.36 39.58
C LEU A 674 -19.95 -28.80 39.16
N LYS A 675 -20.98 -28.59 39.97
CA LYS A 675 -22.39 -29.08 39.75
C LYS A 675 -22.99 -28.58 38.41
N TYR A 676 -22.49 -27.53 37.83
CA TYR A 676 -23.10 -26.85 36.69
C TYR A 676 -22.50 -27.23 35.32
N LEU A 677 -21.61 -28.21 35.21
CA LEU A 677 -20.92 -28.55 33.95
C LEU A 677 -21.37 -29.87 33.33
N GLN A 678 -22.51 -30.41 33.73
CA GLN A 678 -23.07 -31.60 33.06
C GLN A 678 -23.74 -31.17 31.74
N GLY A 679 -23.19 -31.59 30.60
CA GLY A 679 -23.89 -31.62 29.32
C GLY A 679 -25.04 -32.67 29.36
N PRO A 680 -25.97 -32.64 28.40
CA PRO A 680 -27.14 -33.54 28.43
C PRO A 680 -26.71 -35.00 28.49
N SER A 681 -26.98 -35.64 29.63
CA SER A 681 -26.70 -37.05 29.86
C SER A 681 -27.66 -37.89 29.00
N ARG A 682 -27.11 -38.77 28.18
CA ARG A 682 -27.86 -39.90 27.63
C ARG A 682 -28.44 -40.74 28.80
N GLN A 683 -29.75 -40.81 28.89
CA GLN A 683 -30.45 -41.73 29.75
C GLN A 683 -30.00 -43.17 29.46
N VAL A 684 -29.40 -43.81 30.46
CA VAL A 684 -29.29 -45.25 30.54
C VAL A 684 -30.53 -45.70 31.29
N GLN A 685 -31.40 -46.48 30.64
CA GLN A 685 -32.52 -47.15 31.23
C GLN A 685 -32.00 -48.13 32.29
N SER A 686 -32.51 -48.03 33.53
CA SER A 686 -32.49 -49.10 34.52
C SER A 686 -33.87 -49.25 35.05
N VAL A 687 -34.26 -50.50 35.10
CA VAL A 687 -35.52 -51.11 35.45
C VAL A 687 -35.94 -50.83 36.91
N ASN A 688 -37.25 -50.58 37.06
CA ASN A 688 -37.98 -50.42 38.32
C ASN A 688 -38.01 -51.67 39.25
N PRO A 689 -38.29 -51.49 40.56
CA PRO A 689 -39.71 -51.64 40.99
C PRO A 689 -40.12 -50.73 42.22
N PRO A 690 -41.33 -50.85 42.77
CA PRO A 690 -42.30 -49.78 42.84
C PRO A 690 -42.68 -49.34 44.27
N ALA A 691 -43.54 -48.37 44.34
CA ALA A 691 -44.57 -48.05 45.32
C ALA A 691 -44.38 -46.90 46.30
N ASN A 692 -45.31 -46.04 46.15
CA ASN A 692 -46.26 -45.45 47.07
C ASN A 692 -45.96 -44.21 47.92
N TYR A 693 -46.90 -43.33 47.77
CA TYR A 693 -47.60 -42.43 48.70
C TYR A 693 -47.25 -40.94 48.75
N LEU A 694 -48.20 -40.18 48.31
CA LEU A 694 -49.06 -39.12 48.80
C LEU A 694 -48.63 -37.67 48.67
N GLN A 695 -49.47 -36.96 47.93
CA GLN A 695 -50.22 -35.73 48.22
C GLN A 695 -49.40 -34.49 48.54
N ALA A 696 -49.76 -33.35 48.19
CA ALA A 696 -50.90 -32.70 47.52
C ALA A 696 -50.63 -31.25 47.20
N ASN A 697 -51.43 -30.72 46.35
CA ASN A 697 -52.06 -29.39 46.28
C ASN A 697 -51.37 -28.26 45.55
N GLN A 698 -51.96 -27.94 44.50
CA GLN A 698 -52.88 -26.81 44.15
C GLN A 698 -52.09 -25.53 43.81
N SER A 699 -52.47 -24.80 42.91
CA SER A 699 -53.55 -24.68 41.91
C SER A 699 -53.33 -23.46 41.01
N ILE A 700 -53.89 -23.56 39.83
CA ILE A 700 -54.77 -22.62 39.14
C ILE A 700 -54.03 -21.47 38.39
N ASN A 701 -54.30 -21.14 37.22
CA ASN A 701 -55.34 -21.27 36.21
C ASN A 701 -54.85 -20.69 34.87
N ARG A 702 -55.16 -21.33 33.79
CA ARG A 702 -56.18 -21.03 32.78
C ARG A 702 -55.79 -19.89 31.81
N MET A 703 -56.04 -19.92 30.58
CA MET A 703 -56.91 -20.58 29.58
C MET A 703 -56.41 -20.04 28.22
N ALA A 704 -56.57 -20.52 27.11
CA ALA A 704 -57.31 -21.47 26.29
C ALA A 704 -56.87 -21.23 24.84
N SER A 705 -56.61 -22.22 24.09
CA SER A 705 -57.36 -23.02 23.12
C SER A 705 -57.93 -22.26 21.92
N TYR A 706 -57.74 -22.72 20.71
CA TYR A 706 -58.50 -23.71 19.94
C TYR A 706 -57.69 -23.99 18.65
N GLU A 707 -57.39 -25.22 18.33
CA GLU A 707 -58.10 -26.21 17.46
C GLU A 707 -58.28 -25.77 16.01
N ASN A 708 -58.14 -26.54 14.99
CA ASN A 708 -58.05 -27.94 14.61
C ASN A 708 -57.89 -27.92 13.07
N GLY A 709 -57.32 -28.83 12.45
CA GLY A 709 -57.86 -30.00 11.87
C GLY A 709 -57.13 -30.51 10.65
N HIS A 710 -56.67 -31.71 10.75
CA HIS A 710 -56.67 -32.79 9.76
C HIS A 710 -56.85 -32.51 8.27
N VAL A 711 -56.17 -33.16 7.34
CA VAL A 711 -56.20 -34.55 6.92
C VAL A 711 -55.16 -34.87 5.86
N ARG A 712 -54.51 -36.02 5.97
CA ARG A 712 -53.86 -36.79 4.89
C ARG A 712 -54.93 -37.61 4.13
N PRO A 713 -54.68 -38.40 3.06
CA PRO A 713 -53.50 -38.71 2.27
C PRO A 713 -53.78 -38.96 0.76
N THR A 714 -52.78 -39.60 0.09
CA THR A 714 -52.87 -40.39 -1.17
C THR A 714 -52.67 -39.62 -2.47
N THR A 715 -51.95 -40.01 -3.48
CA THR A 715 -51.37 -41.24 -4.02
C THR A 715 -50.59 -40.88 -5.28
N ASN A 716 -49.49 -41.61 -5.50
CA ASN A 716 -48.85 -41.78 -6.81
C ASN A 716 -49.80 -42.41 -7.85
N PRO A 717 -49.55 -42.65 -9.13
CA PRO A 717 -48.27 -42.91 -9.80
C PRO A 717 -48.15 -42.55 -11.31
N GLY A 718 -47.02 -42.86 -11.91
CA GLY A 718 -46.90 -43.29 -13.31
C GLY A 718 -45.92 -42.51 -14.14
N ALA A 719 -44.82 -43.03 -14.43
CA ALA A 719 -44.36 -43.96 -15.47
C ALA A 719 -44.04 -43.23 -16.78
N ALA A 720 -43.04 -43.41 -17.50
CA ALA A 720 -42.03 -44.42 -17.76
C ALA A 720 -41.21 -44.01 -18.97
N ARG A 721 -40.11 -44.49 -19.16
CA ARG A 721 -39.36 -45.31 -20.12
C ARG A 721 -38.06 -44.67 -20.57
N ALA A 722 -36.94 -45.23 -20.24
CA ALA A 722 -36.24 -46.45 -20.73
C ALA A 722 -35.71 -46.28 -22.15
N LEU A 723 -34.54 -46.63 -22.49
CA LEU A 723 -33.74 -47.87 -22.59
C LEU A 723 -32.35 -47.50 -23.10
N ARG A 724 -31.30 -48.06 -22.87
CA ARG A 724 -30.59 -49.34 -22.71
C ARG A 724 -29.15 -49.11 -23.02
N ALA A 725 -28.23 -49.51 -22.25
CA ALA A 725 -27.64 -50.85 -21.97
C ALA A 725 -26.46 -51.17 -22.90
N ALA A 726 -25.38 -51.46 -22.35
CA ALA A 726 -24.67 -52.67 -21.91
C ALA A 726 -23.43 -52.85 -22.83
N SER A 727 -22.30 -53.41 -22.46
CA SER A 727 -21.96 -54.54 -21.63
C SER A 727 -20.45 -54.68 -21.54
N HIS A 728 -19.96 -55.21 -20.45
CA HIS A 728 -18.61 -55.79 -20.27
C HIS A 728 -18.44 -57.10 -21.06
N PRO A 729 -17.23 -57.71 -21.26
CA PRO A 729 -16.39 -58.18 -20.16
C PRO A 729 -14.85 -58.08 -20.38
N ALA A 730 -14.13 -58.31 -19.31
CA ALA A 730 -12.70 -58.60 -19.26
C ALA A 730 -12.40 -60.08 -19.66
N PRO A 731 -11.12 -60.50 -19.94
CA PRO A 731 -10.15 -60.70 -18.88
C PRO A 731 -8.65 -60.45 -19.24
N ALA A 732 -7.92 -60.18 -18.17
CA ALA A 732 -6.54 -60.48 -17.79
C ALA A 732 -5.45 -60.84 -18.84
N THR A 733 -4.31 -60.17 -18.80
CA THR A 733 -3.04 -60.71 -18.27
C THR A 733 -1.89 -59.69 -18.39
N ALA A 734 -1.01 -59.73 -17.40
CA ALA A 734 0.42 -59.40 -17.38
C ALA A 734 0.88 -57.95 -17.22
N ALA A 735 1.55 -57.75 -16.11
CA ALA A 735 2.39 -56.67 -15.61
C ALA A 735 3.31 -55.99 -16.64
N ALA A 736 3.27 -54.66 -16.64
CA ALA A 736 4.41 -53.78 -16.89
C ALA A 736 4.22 -52.57 -16.02
N GLU A 737 5.18 -52.28 -15.18
CA GLU A 737 5.26 -51.11 -14.33
C GLU A 737 5.30 -49.83 -15.19
N ASN A 738 4.17 -49.15 -15.30
CA ASN A 738 4.10 -47.82 -15.88
C ASN A 738 4.29 -46.77 -14.76
N ASN A 739 5.42 -46.10 -14.76
CA ASN A 739 5.64 -44.87 -14.03
C ASN A 739 4.69 -43.79 -14.62
N ALA A 740 3.48 -43.73 -14.09
CA ALA A 740 2.55 -42.66 -14.43
C ALA A 740 3.07 -41.33 -13.91
N VAL A 741 3.17 -40.33 -14.82
CA VAL A 741 3.57 -38.95 -14.44
C VAL A 741 2.40 -38.32 -13.67
N VAL A 742 2.66 -37.93 -12.42
CA VAL A 742 1.68 -37.33 -11.54
C VAL A 742 1.82 -35.81 -11.49
N CYS A 743 0.71 -35.09 -11.62
CA CYS A 743 0.69 -33.62 -11.56
C CYS A 743 0.77 -33.10 -10.10
N ASN A 744 0.87 -31.80 -9.91
CA ASN A 744 0.96 -31.15 -8.60
C ASN A 744 -0.29 -31.37 -7.71
N CYS A 745 -1.42 -31.84 -8.30
CA CYS A 745 -2.62 -32.24 -7.56
C CYS A 745 -2.58 -33.70 -7.08
N ARG A 746 -1.47 -34.43 -7.34
CA ARG A 746 -1.31 -35.86 -7.09
C ARG A 746 -2.23 -36.76 -7.92
N GLU A 747 -2.71 -36.29 -9.07
CA GLU A 747 -3.46 -37.06 -10.05
C GLU A 747 -2.63 -37.33 -11.31
N GLU A 748 -2.96 -38.34 -12.08
CA GLU A 748 -2.25 -38.67 -13.32
C GLU A 748 -2.35 -37.51 -14.32
N ALA A 749 -1.21 -37.10 -14.87
CA ALA A 749 -1.13 -36.00 -15.84
C ALA A 749 -1.46 -36.49 -17.26
N ALA A 750 -2.28 -35.72 -17.94
CA ALA A 750 -2.65 -36.02 -19.34
C ALA A 750 -1.52 -35.69 -20.30
N LEU A 751 -1.16 -36.64 -21.20
CA LEU A 751 -0.20 -36.44 -22.26
C LEU A 751 -0.88 -35.75 -23.45
N LEU A 752 -0.38 -34.60 -23.88
CA LEU A 752 -0.93 -33.77 -24.94
C LEU A 752 0.13 -33.46 -26.00
N THR A 753 -0.30 -33.21 -27.24
CA THR A 753 0.59 -32.84 -28.35
C THR A 753 0.34 -31.36 -28.75
N VAL A 754 1.38 -30.61 -28.95
CA VAL A 754 1.31 -29.22 -29.43
C VAL A 754 0.79 -29.18 -30.85
N ARG A 755 -0.42 -28.59 -31.03
CA ARG A 755 -1.08 -28.45 -32.36
C ARG A 755 -0.89 -27.07 -32.99
N LYS A 756 -0.38 -26.09 -32.25
CA LYS A 756 -0.17 -24.71 -32.74
C LYS A 756 1.10 -24.66 -33.59
N GLU A 757 1.03 -24.02 -34.75
CA GLU A 757 2.20 -23.81 -35.65
C GLU A 757 3.27 -23.00 -34.92
N GLY A 758 4.50 -23.52 -34.91
CA GLY A 758 5.65 -22.94 -34.26
C GLY A 758 6.75 -23.95 -33.97
N PRO A 759 7.89 -23.57 -33.40
CA PRO A 759 9.08 -24.42 -33.22
C PRO A 759 8.84 -25.64 -32.31
N ASN A 760 7.73 -25.73 -31.62
CA ASN A 760 7.36 -26.86 -30.78
C ASN A 760 6.17 -27.67 -31.31
N GLN A 761 5.71 -27.44 -32.54
CA GLN A 761 4.61 -28.21 -33.15
C GLN A 761 4.97 -29.69 -33.21
N GLY A 762 4.05 -30.54 -32.80
CA GLY A 762 4.24 -32.00 -32.74
C GLY A 762 4.89 -32.53 -31.47
N ARG A 763 5.51 -31.71 -30.63
CA ARG A 763 6.09 -32.17 -29.36
C ARG A 763 5.00 -32.55 -28.35
N GLN A 764 5.27 -33.58 -27.56
CA GLN A 764 4.36 -34.06 -26.52
C GLN A 764 4.77 -33.50 -25.12
N PHE A 765 3.76 -33.22 -24.31
CA PHE A 765 3.95 -32.74 -22.95
C PHE A 765 2.84 -33.24 -22.03
N TYR A 766 3.18 -33.38 -20.74
CA TYR A 766 2.24 -33.71 -19.69
C TYR A 766 1.65 -32.44 -19.06
N LYS A 767 0.34 -32.44 -18.87
CA LYS A 767 -0.39 -31.37 -18.20
C LYS A 767 -1.40 -31.96 -17.20
N CYS A 768 -1.76 -31.21 -16.16
CA CYS A 768 -2.82 -31.64 -15.22
C CYS A 768 -4.10 -31.99 -15.99
N SER A 769 -4.61 -33.20 -15.81
CA SER A 769 -5.83 -33.70 -16.44
C SER A 769 -7.08 -32.94 -16.05
N ALA A 770 -7.17 -32.52 -14.76
CA ALA A 770 -8.30 -31.77 -14.20
C ALA A 770 -8.18 -30.25 -14.44
N GLY A 771 -7.05 -29.74 -14.95
CA GLY A 771 -6.80 -28.31 -15.10
C GLY A 771 -6.67 -27.51 -13.80
N SER A 772 -6.61 -28.19 -12.66
CA SER A 772 -6.61 -27.59 -11.32
C SER A 772 -5.25 -27.08 -10.88
N CYS A 773 -4.15 -27.42 -11.58
CA CYS A 773 -2.82 -26.91 -11.30
C CYS A 773 -2.06 -26.59 -12.58
N ASN A 774 -1.01 -25.75 -12.49
CA ASN A 774 -0.17 -25.34 -13.63
C ASN A 774 0.95 -26.35 -13.93
N PHE A 775 0.72 -27.65 -13.70
CA PHE A 775 1.69 -28.67 -14.02
C PHE A 775 1.92 -28.77 -15.53
N PHE A 776 3.18 -28.69 -15.94
CA PHE A 776 3.63 -28.82 -17.33
C PHE A 776 5.00 -29.46 -17.36
N LEU A 777 5.14 -30.56 -18.15
CA LEU A 777 6.42 -31.28 -18.33
C LEU A 777 6.51 -31.79 -19.77
N TRP A 778 7.62 -31.54 -20.47
CA TRP A 778 7.86 -32.11 -21.79
C TRP A 778 8.12 -33.61 -21.70
N ALA A 779 7.52 -34.40 -22.56
CA ALA A 779 7.64 -35.86 -22.58
C ALA A 779 9.04 -36.37 -22.98
N ASP A 780 9.80 -35.55 -23.69
CA ASP A 780 11.14 -35.84 -24.20
C ASP A 780 12.27 -35.62 -23.15
N LEU A 781 11.91 -35.27 -21.91
CA LEU A 781 12.85 -35.09 -20.77
C LEU A 781 12.89 -36.29 -19.82
N GLN A 782 12.29 -37.43 -20.18
CA GLN A 782 12.38 -38.68 -19.43
C GLN A 782 13.38 -39.65 -20.08
N SER A 783 14.68 -39.41 -19.92
CA SER A 783 15.72 -40.45 -20.00
C SER A 783 16.89 -40.06 -19.12
N ASP A 784 17.15 -40.96 -18.15
CA ASP A 784 18.33 -41.17 -17.33
C ASP A 784 18.47 -40.44 -16.01
N ASP A 785 18.47 -41.29 -14.98
CA ASP A 785 19.13 -41.29 -13.68
C ASP A 785 18.54 -40.48 -12.51
N GLY A 786 18.26 -41.28 -11.50
CA GLY A 786 17.69 -40.93 -10.24
C GLY A 786 18.51 -39.96 -9.37
N ASN A 787 17.75 -39.26 -8.63
CA ASN A 787 17.96 -38.70 -7.29
C ASN A 787 17.93 -37.16 -7.18
N SER A 788 17.10 -36.77 -6.24
CA SER A 788 16.99 -35.47 -5.54
C SER A 788 16.29 -34.31 -6.23
N VAL A 789 15.13 -34.07 -5.66
CA VAL A 789 14.25 -32.89 -5.74
C VAL A 789 14.95 -31.61 -5.33
N THR A 790 14.91 -30.59 -6.17
CA THR A 790 14.80 -29.19 -5.70
C THR A 790 14.09 -28.33 -6.75
N HIS A 791 13.05 -27.65 -6.32
CA HIS A 791 12.26 -26.68 -7.08
C HIS A 791 13.10 -25.52 -7.62
N ARG A 792 12.97 -25.21 -8.89
CA ARG A 792 13.20 -23.86 -9.43
C ARG A 792 12.23 -23.56 -10.56
N SER A 793 11.50 -22.50 -10.37
CA SER A 793 10.64 -21.82 -11.35
C SER A 793 11.47 -21.18 -12.45
N PHE A 794 11.02 -21.32 -13.69
CA PHE A 794 11.63 -20.70 -14.87
C PHE A 794 10.68 -19.70 -15.50
N SER A 795 11.18 -18.50 -15.74
CA SER A 795 10.71 -17.58 -16.78
C SER A 795 11.74 -17.61 -17.93
N ALA A 796 11.25 -17.61 -19.15
CA ALA A 796 11.97 -17.83 -20.41
C ALA A 796 12.29 -16.51 -21.14
N PRO A 797 12.87 -16.59 -22.38
CA PRO A 797 14.24 -16.25 -22.69
C PRO A 797 14.33 -15.03 -23.64
N PRO A 798 15.45 -14.64 -24.25
CA PRO A 798 15.84 -15.17 -25.55
C PRO A 798 17.34 -15.19 -25.91
N ASP A 799 17.67 -16.11 -26.79
CA ASP A 799 18.66 -16.13 -27.90
C ASP A 799 20.03 -15.44 -27.76
N SER A 800 21.12 -15.94 -28.16
CA SER A 800 21.67 -17.09 -28.89
C SER A 800 23.19 -16.91 -29.04
N LEU A 801 23.92 -18.02 -29.19
CA LEU A 801 25.30 -18.19 -29.71
C LEU A 801 26.45 -17.63 -28.87
N GLY A 802 27.43 -18.28 -28.44
CA GLY A 802 28.09 -19.53 -28.81
C GLY A 802 29.46 -19.56 -28.16
N GLU A 803 29.85 -20.75 -27.80
CA GLU A 803 31.20 -21.27 -27.58
C GLU A 803 31.99 -21.02 -26.28
N ARG A 804 32.40 -22.14 -25.78
CA ARG A 804 33.15 -22.50 -24.56
C ARG A 804 34.64 -22.60 -24.84
N PRO A 805 35.41 -23.09 -23.79
CA PRO A 805 36.23 -22.45 -22.76
C PRO A 805 37.72 -22.82 -22.94
N PRO A 806 38.66 -22.95 -22.02
CA PRO A 806 38.65 -23.16 -20.55
C PRO A 806 39.77 -22.47 -19.77
N GLY A 807 39.80 -22.64 -18.46
CA GLY A 807 41.07 -22.61 -17.69
C GLY A 807 40.97 -22.12 -16.25
N SER A 808 40.89 -23.08 -15.37
CA SER A 808 41.16 -22.96 -13.91
C SER A 808 42.57 -22.46 -13.59
N PHE A 809 42.74 -21.74 -12.45
CA PHE A 809 43.73 -22.11 -11.44
C PHE A 809 43.51 -21.37 -10.10
N ARG A 810 43.88 -22.08 -9.07
CA ARG A 810 43.73 -21.85 -7.62
C ARG A 810 44.65 -20.78 -7.03
N SER A 811 44.12 -20.09 -6.01
CA SER A 811 44.56 -19.92 -4.60
C SER A 811 45.96 -19.50 -4.22
N LEU A 812 45.99 -18.89 -3.05
CA LEU A 812 47.02 -18.53 -2.08
C LEU A 812 47.34 -17.03 -2.11
N GLY A 813 47.18 -16.26 -1.08
CA GLY A 813 47.49 -16.42 0.30
C GLY A 813 48.47 -15.35 0.75
N GLY A 814 48.12 -14.58 1.77
CA GLY A 814 49.07 -14.12 2.76
C GLY A 814 49.75 -12.76 2.60
N GLY A 815 49.58 -11.94 3.63
CA GLY A 815 50.73 -11.29 4.23
C GLY A 815 50.81 -9.76 4.25
N ARG A 816 50.46 -9.17 5.37
CA ARG A 816 51.11 -8.13 6.17
C ARG A 816 52.20 -7.26 5.52
N GLY A 817 52.15 -5.95 5.84
CA GLY A 817 53.37 -5.13 5.91
C GLY A 817 53.11 -3.63 5.94
N LEU A 818 53.21 -3.10 7.09
CA LEU A 818 53.62 -1.78 7.56
C LEU A 818 54.55 -0.99 6.62
N GLY A 819 54.36 0.34 6.60
CA GLY A 819 55.33 1.28 6.08
C GLY A 819 54.93 2.74 6.31
N ARG A 820 55.48 3.30 7.35
CA ARG A 820 55.57 4.71 7.73
C ARG A 820 56.41 5.53 6.75
N TYR A 821 56.22 6.81 6.83
CA TYR A 821 57.04 8.04 6.68
C TYR A 821 56.33 9.08 5.82
N GLY A 822 56.32 10.32 6.15
CA GLY A 822 56.99 11.20 7.09
C GLY A 822 56.68 12.64 6.71
N SER A 823 56.42 13.40 7.69
CA SER A 823 56.62 14.77 8.06
C SER A 823 57.17 15.78 7.05
N ASN A 824 56.58 16.98 7.11
CA ASN A 824 57.18 18.31 7.31
C ASN A 824 56.09 19.37 7.24
N GLY A 825 55.81 20.27 8.09
CA GLY A 825 56.59 21.01 9.06
C GLY A 825 56.50 22.52 8.74
N PHE A 826 56.25 23.28 9.78
CA PHE A 826 56.33 24.78 9.91
C PHE A 826 55.02 25.54 9.73
N ASP A 827 54.70 26.47 10.53
CA ASP A 827 54.96 26.92 11.92
C ASP A 827 54.12 28.18 12.16
N SER A 828 53.80 28.36 13.39
CA SER A 828 53.59 29.56 14.19
C SER A 828 52.42 30.52 13.94
N GLY A 829 51.64 30.67 14.99
CA GLY A 829 51.49 31.99 15.61
C GLY A 829 50.04 32.43 15.86
N GLY A 830 49.64 32.41 17.13
CA GLY A 830 48.62 33.38 17.59
C GLY A 830 47.36 32.77 18.23
N GLY A 831 47.34 32.84 19.54
CA GLY A 831 46.23 32.37 20.39
C GLY A 831 44.95 33.15 20.20
N GLY A 832 43.85 32.47 20.36
CA GLY A 832 42.49 32.92 20.44
C GLY A 832 41.56 31.75 20.48
N GLY A 833 40.73 31.57 21.51
CA GLY A 833 39.84 30.45 21.72
C GLY A 833 39.05 30.03 20.49
N GLY A 834 39.55 29.05 19.77
CA GLY A 834 38.95 28.53 18.54
C GLY A 834 37.68 27.75 18.82
N ALA A 835 36.64 28.01 18.05
CA ALA A 835 35.40 27.23 18.09
C ALA A 835 35.70 25.72 17.86
N MET A 836 35.19 24.89 18.71
CA MET A 836 35.32 23.43 18.58
C MET A 836 34.09 22.87 17.85
N CYS A 837 34.29 21.96 16.91
CA CYS A 837 33.18 21.29 16.24
C CYS A 837 32.61 20.15 17.10
N LYS A 838 31.47 19.58 16.72
CA LYS A 838 30.79 18.48 17.48
C LYS A 838 31.60 17.16 17.54
N CYS A 839 32.76 17.11 16.93
CA CYS A 839 33.68 15.98 17.02
C CYS A 839 34.87 16.29 17.94
N ASP A 840 34.81 17.32 18.77
CA ASP A 840 35.87 17.80 19.67
C ASP A 840 37.19 18.12 18.93
N GLN A 841 37.07 18.60 17.70
CA GLN A 841 38.20 19.06 16.91
C GLN A 841 38.09 20.57 16.65
N PRO A 842 39.22 21.29 16.56
CA PRO A 842 39.20 22.72 16.22
C PRO A 842 38.51 22.92 14.85
N ALA A 843 37.50 23.79 14.84
CA ALA A 843 36.78 24.12 13.60
C ALA A 843 37.63 24.95 12.66
N ILE A 844 37.51 24.72 11.36
CA ILE A 844 38.16 25.52 10.32
C ILE A 844 37.25 26.62 9.82
N THR A 845 37.82 27.79 9.56
CA THR A 845 37.11 28.94 8.99
C THR A 845 37.08 28.83 7.47
N ARG A 846 35.91 29.02 6.87
CA ARG A 846 35.70 29.07 5.41
C ARG A 846 34.91 30.29 5.02
N THR A 847 35.11 30.77 3.80
CA THR A 847 34.39 31.90 3.23
C THR A 847 33.37 31.42 2.20
N VAL A 848 32.16 31.98 2.22
CA VAL A 848 31.10 31.67 1.25
C VAL A 848 31.46 32.21 -0.12
N GLN A 849 31.69 31.34 -1.10
CA GLN A 849 32.04 31.71 -2.49
C GLN A 849 30.81 31.74 -3.41
N LYS A 850 29.68 31.15 -3.02
CA LYS A 850 28.48 31.08 -3.86
C LYS A 850 27.78 32.44 -3.93
N GLU A 851 27.37 32.84 -5.12
CA GLU A 851 26.56 34.05 -5.38
C GLU A 851 25.27 34.03 -4.53
N GLY A 852 25.08 35.13 -3.77
CA GLY A 852 23.90 35.24 -2.89
C GLY A 852 24.16 36.24 -1.74
N PRO A 853 23.16 36.49 -0.87
CA PRO A 853 23.25 37.54 0.18
C PRO A 853 24.35 37.30 1.23
N ASN A 854 24.92 36.10 1.28
CA ASN A 854 26.00 35.74 2.20
C ASN A 854 27.38 35.56 1.53
N LYS A 855 27.55 35.96 0.26
CA LYS A 855 28.86 35.90 -0.42
C LYS A 855 29.89 36.75 0.33
N GLY A 856 31.05 36.18 0.61
CA GLY A 856 32.13 36.82 1.34
C GLY A 856 32.06 36.67 2.88
N ARG A 857 30.97 36.21 3.47
CA ARG A 857 30.91 35.96 4.92
C ARG A 857 31.72 34.72 5.31
N GLN A 858 32.35 34.78 6.49
CA GLN A 858 33.13 33.68 7.05
C GLN A 858 32.36 32.90 8.06
N PHE A 859 32.58 31.59 8.09
CA PHE A 859 31.93 30.65 9.03
C PHE A 859 32.90 29.55 9.45
N HIS A 860 32.70 29.05 10.68
CA HIS A 860 33.42 27.92 11.22
C HIS A 860 32.70 26.60 10.85
N THR A 861 33.45 25.59 10.42
CA THR A 861 32.91 24.24 10.09
C THR A 861 33.88 23.15 10.51
N CYS A 862 33.38 21.92 10.56
CA CYS A 862 34.19 20.74 10.91
C CYS A 862 35.36 20.56 9.92
N PRO A 863 36.58 20.24 10.41
CA PRO A 863 37.78 20.08 9.56
C PRO A 863 37.76 18.78 8.73
N LYS A 864 36.94 17.81 9.06
CA LYS A 864 36.88 16.52 8.37
C LYS A 864 36.42 16.65 6.92
N PRO A 865 36.76 15.67 6.04
CA PRO A 865 36.24 15.61 4.68
C PRO A 865 34.70 15.66 4.67
N ARG A 866 34.13 16.19 3.58
CA ARG A 866 32.71 16.55 3.47
C ARG A 866 31.72 15.43 3.87
N GLU A 867 32.12 14.18 3.67
CA GLU A 867 31.34 12.97 3.99
C GLU A 867 31.41 12.56 5.46
N GLN A 868 32.36 13.09 6.22
CA GLN A 868 32.59 12.76 7.64
C GLN A 868 32.39 13.96 8.57
N GLN A 869 31.84 15.07 8.05
CA GLN A 869 31.63 16.29 8.82
C GLN A 869 30.46 16.11 9.80
N CYS A 870 30.62 16.56 11.03
CA CYS A 870 29.60 16.48 12.08
C CYS A 870 28.46 17.51 11.95
N GLY A 871 28.36 18.23 10.82
CA GLY A 871 27.35 19.26 10.59
C GLY A 871 27.51 20.52 11.46
N PHE A 872 28.68 20.73 12.09
CA PHE A 872 28.97 21.95 12.83
C PHE A 872 29.11 23.13 11.86
N PHE A 873 28.36 24.20 12.12
CA PHE A 873 28.35 25.44 11.36
C PHE A 873 28.08 26.64 12.29
N GLN A 874 28.92 27.67 12.25
CA GLN A 874 28.77 28.89 13.04
C GLN A 874 29.35 30.10 12.26
N TRP A 875 28.61 31.18 12.21
CA TRP A 875 29.12 32.40 11.61
C TRP A 875 30.20 33.06 12.48
N VAL A 876 31.26 33.60 11.87
CA VAL A 876 32.35 34.28 12.60
C VAL A 876 31.87 35.58 13.23
N ASP A 877 30.80 36.19 12.70
CA ASP A 877 30.27 37.48 13.10
C ASP A 877 29.36 37.43 14.34
N GLU A 878 29.10 36.26 14.91
CA GLU A 878 28.26 36.09 16.10
C GLU A 878 29.16 35.95 17.36
N ASN A 879 29.51 37.07 18.00
CA ASN A 879 30.08 37.10 19.35
C ASN A 879 29.03 36.74 20.37
N VAL A 880 29.08 35.50 20.94
CA VAL A 880 28.32 35.11 22.15
C VAL A 880 29.28 34.49 23.16
N ALA A 881 29.26 35.10 24.36
CA ALA A 881 29.94 34.61 25.57
C ALA A 881 29.48 33.16 25.96
N PRO A 882 30.35 32.36 26.63
CA PRO A 882 30.08 30.98 26.88
C PRO A 882 29.15 30.76 28.08
N GLY A 883 28.06 30.07 27.92
CA GLY A 883 27.19 29.59 29.01
C GLY A 883 25.88 28.97 28.53
N ALA A 884 25.71 27.66 28.89
CA ALA A 884 24.49 26.90 28.96
C ALA A 884 24.01 26.13 27.73
N PHE A 885 24.05 24.82 27.88
CA PHE A 885 23.38 23.80 27.07
C PHE A 885 21.85 24.01 27.02
N SER A 886 21.26 23.96 25.85
CA SER A 886 19.96 23.33 25.68
C SER A 886 19.63 23.10 24.21
N SER A 887 19.13 21.90 23.92
CA SER A 887 18.48 21.48 22.69
C SER A 887 17.33 22.42 22.32
N ASN A 888 17.20 22.82 21.02
CA ASN A 888 15.88 22.86 20.39
C ASN A 888 15.87 23.27 18.92
N GLN A 889 15.14 22.50 18.19
CA GLN A 889 14.15 22.81 17.15
C GLN A 889 14.41 23.92 16.13
N PHE A 890 14.54 23.46 14.88
CA PHE A 890 14.36 24.30 13.69
C PHE A 890 12.91 24.79 13.58
N ARG A 891 12.74 26.09 13.56
CA ARG A 891 11.57 26.76 13.00
C ARG A 891 12.06 27.82 12.01
N SER A 892 11.61 27.71 10.77
CA SER A 892 11.75 28.71 9.74
C SER A 892 10.75 29.84 9.98
N GLU A 893 11.25 31.06 10.09
CA GLU A 893 10.45 32.28 9.87
C GLU A 893 11.21 33.23 8.95
N GLY A 894 10.59 33.53 7.81
CA GLY A 894 11.04 34.59 6.92
C GLY A 894 10.72 35.96 7.47
N HIS A 895 11.69 36.85 7.44
CA HIS A 895 11.47 38.29 7.65
C HIS A 895 11.98 39.05 6.43
N SER A 896 11.04 39.70 5.75
CA SER A 896 11.30 40.83 4.89
C SER A 896 11.22 42.13 5.71
N ARG A 897 12.25 42.88 5.71
CA ARG A 897 12.24 44.29 6.16
C ARG A 897 12.31 45.22 4.94
N GLY A 898 11.30 46.07 4.79
CA GLY A 898 11.35 47.29 3.99
C GLY A 898 11.15 48.51 4.89
N SER A 899 12.07 49.42 4.85
CA SER A 899 12.03 50.78 5.38
C SER A 899 11.17 51.66 4.47
N GLY A 900 10.37 52.58 4.89
CA GLY A 900 10.29 53.64 5.82
C GLY A 900 9.67 54.87 5.18
N SER A 901 8.89 55.55 5.93
CA SER A 901 8.59 57.00 5.96
C SER A 901 7.16 57.45 5.64
N LYS A 902 6.56 57.91 6.74
CA LYS A 902 5.75 59.14 6.98
C LYS A 902 4.76 59.63 5.91
N ALA A 903 3.43 59.69 6.22
CA ALA A 903 2.76 60.92 6.69
C ALA A 903 1.24 60.86 6.55
N LYS A 904 0.58 61.23 7.65
CA LYS A 904 -0.72 61.99 7.81
C LYS A 904 -2.07 61.44 7.28
N ARG A 905 -2.94 61.30 8.26
CA ARG A 905 -4.43 61.42 8.29
C ARG A 905 -4.97 62.68 7.59
N PRO A 906 -6.33 62.89 7.40
CA PRO A 906 -7.50 62.31 8.10
C PRO A 906 -8.75 62.05 7.25
N SER A 907 -9.76 61.52 7.98
CA SER A 907 -11.19 61.78 8.05
C SER A 907 -12.23 60.91 7.32
N ASN A 908 -13.02 60.30 8.20
CA ASN A 908 -14.48 60.13 8.19
C ASN A 908 -15.26 59.62 6.99
N PHE A 909 -15.95 58.50 7.14
CA PHE A 909 -17.41 58.48 7.28
C PHE A 909 -17.92 57.12 7.78
N SER A 910 -18.91 57.21 8.65
CA SER A 910 -19.69 56.24 9.37
C SER A 910 -20.59 55.37 8.50
N SER A 911 -20.80 54.10 8.85
CA SER A 911 -22.15 53.55 9.04
C SER A 911 -22.11 52.12 9.63
N GLU A 912 -22.98 51.98 10.58
CA GLU A 912 -23.39 50.84 11.41
C GLU A 912 -23.60 49.50 10.71
N LYS A 913 -23.31 48.38 11.36
CA LYS A 913 -24.20 47.46 12.07
C LYS A 913 -23.63 46.07 12.29
N GLY A 914 -23.77 45.60 13.53
CA GLY A 914 -24.08 44.23 13.91
C GLY A 914 -22.90 43.38 14.39
N PRO A 915 -22.96 42.79 15.60
CA PRO A 915 -21.84 42.13 16.22
C PRO A 915 -21.70 40.67 15.79
N THR A 916 -20.60 40.33 15.15
CA THR A 916 -20.15 38.96 14.98
C THR A 916 -19.37 38.53 16.20
N ALA A 917 -19.76 37.41 16.79
CA ALA A 917 -19.16 36.78 17.95
C ALA A 917 -17.65 36.57 17.78
N LYS A 918 -16.88 37.15 18.72
CA LYS A 918 -15.43 36.92 18.83
C LYS A 918 -15.18 35.47 19.26
N ARG A 919 -14.50 34.71 18.44
CA ARG A 919 -13.93 33.41 18.79
C ARG A 919 -12.99 33.61 19.99
N GLN A 920 -13.32 33.08 21.14
CA GLN A 920 -12.47 33.06 22.31
C GLN A 920 -11.24 32.18 22.03
N ARG A 921 -10.05 32.70 22.35
CA ARG A 921 -8.79 31.98 22.19
C ARG A 921 -8.51 31.16 23.46
N THR A 922 -8.08 29.91 23.26
CA THR A 922 -7.64 29.02 24.34
C THR A 922 -6.19 29.26 24.70
N CYS A 923 -5.80 28.98 25.96
CA CYS A 923 -4.42 29.05 26.46
C CYS A 923 -3.52 28.04 25.69
N GLY A 924 -2.34 28.49 25.28
CA GLY A 924 -1.40 27.65 24.51
C GLY A 924 -0.66 26.56 25.35
N ILE A 925 -0.90 26.48 26.66
CA ILE A 925 -0.29 25.48 27.54
C ILE A 925 -1.34 24.47 28.03
N CYS A 926 -2.42 24.92 28.67
CA CYS A 926 -3.44 24.03 29.24
C CYS A 926 -4.70 23.88 28.36
N HIS A 927 -4.77 24.54 27.22
CA HIS A 927 -5.89 24.54 26.25
C HIS A 927 -7.25 25.01 26.80
N GLN A 928 -7.30 25.62 28.01
CA GLN A 928 -8.53 26.13 28.58
C GLN A 928 -8.79 27.60 28.21
N LEU A 929 -10.06 28.01 28.28
CA LEU A 929 -10.52 29.37 28.02
C LEU A 929 -10.36 30.29 29.23
N GLY A 930 -10.07 31.57 29.01
CA GLY A 930 -10.13 32.61 30.06
C GLY A 930 -8.78 33.21 30.47
N HIS A 931 -7.65 32.66 30.05
CA HIS A 931 -6.32 33.21 30.31
C HIS A 931 -5.35 33.02 29.15
N THR A 932 -4.19 33.65 29.20
CA THR A 932 -3.15 33.55 28.18
C THR A 932 -1.97 32.73 28.69
N ARG A 933 -1.04 32.34 27.81
CA ARG A 933 0.17 31.58 28.16
C ARG A 933 0.95 32.25 29.36
N LYS A 934 0.99 33.58 29.42
CA LYS A 934 1.72 34.33 30.44
C LYS A 934 1.03 34.33 31.83
N THR A 935 -0.21 33.91 31.92
CA THR A 935 -1.02 33.87 33.15
C THR A 935 -1.61 32.48 33.37
N CYS A 936 -0.96 31.43 32.88
CA CYS A 936 -1.39 30.05 33.03
C CYS A 936 -0.90 29.50 34.37
N PRO A 937 -1.80 28.94 35.21
CA PRO A 937 -1.42 28.35 36.50
C PRO A 937 -0.52 27.10 36.40
N GLN A 938 -0.31 26.57 35.21
CA GLN A 938 0.54 25.39 34.98
C GLN A 938 1.94 25.75 34.45
N ASP A 939 2.31 27.00 34.42
CA ASP A 939 3.64 27.49 33.99
C ASP A 939 4.54 27.84 35.22
N HIS A 940 4.31 27.21 36.41
CA HIS A 940 5.15 27.32 37.61
C HIS A 940 5.67 25.97 38.03
#